data_f48fca73a72de661ceb9a017070311ef
#
_entry.id   f48fca73a72de661ceb9a017070311ef
#
_cell.length_a   1.000
_cell.length_b   1.000
_cell.length_c   1.000
_cell.angle_alpha   90.00
_cell.angle_beta   90.00
_cell.angle_gamma   90.00
#
_symmetry.space_group_name_H-M   'P 1'
#
loop_
_entity.id
_entity.type
_entity.pdbx_description
1 polymer ?
#
loop_
_entity_poly.entity_id
_entity_poly.type
_entity_poly.pdbx_seq_one_letter_code
_entity_poly.pdbx_strand_id
1 'polypeptide(L)'
;MKLKKNFISCFLLFTILCQFFIPTFVKADIGYTQNQEGLFPTDFTEIDGLIRNYKNQPIDYKEAIVSKKASRGEKDGEFYIDLKIQGKNLENSKTKDIVIILDNSNSMKENDRVTIAKNALTNFAKNVVESSKGKDGQYKIRLALVTYASTVFNELSVTNFTSNYTQITNIIPNNTPIDRHKANDGATFTQAALRKADEILKTSNADEKIIVHLTDGVPTLSYKMTSIDTNGAHFSNQIKGNGRSYLLSRFFPELHKSYYVYDPNLGQNIDVKNHGIPTRYEATGIINKYSTYTIGIELTDNNDNVNIAPKGITKREDIIELMKNISSSPNHYYDSRNINQLSDILAKIEKELLKTVVNGSLSDPMGDMVNLNLNANLDSGKFYKLTASNPSLLDDVNINYDNNTKKISMTGLNLGKDEWVNLRYKVNLRTEDPQYKGNFFYPTNGPTTLTPNEKNPNTKRDFPVPSVKAHSIDVNVQKLWKYKNGTELPDSMKKEIKVKLVRKSTNPNVAAADREKEIAEKTLNKAGNWTGTFEKLIPFDNLGYHFEYTVKEVALEGFESKIEYSNNKNFIKFESGDVTITNTKNIEVEFFKYKTENGQKIALPDVEFELYKQDITERYLPVQKNGKNVVVKSGADGKFKFDNLEVGKYAIKEIKAPKGYRTPKNFVRTFEITSEGKVKYENTVYNSDDTFYNIENIKYPQMYFMFRKLDTNGELIKQGILELQLKGPKDKTLSFDLTKSTNDGFKFEIPEDFPTGDYVLTEKTAPMGYQKSNVEYHIRIDAENRTITLVKEVKGSVETQKNIVLYQDNDGAIDTIKHDIKNDKTVYPHTGGTGVVPFVLSGLFVMLCAGSVYILKKKRAM
;
A
#
# COMPACT_ATOMS: atom_id res chain seq x y z
N MET A 1 -48.94 4.74 28.59
CA MET A 1 -47.69 5.45 28.96
C MET A 1 -46.51 4.53 29.32
N LYS A 2 -46.66 3.21 29.37
CA LYS A 2 -45.58 2.23 29.63
C LYS A 2 -44.88 1.72 28.33
N LEU A 3 -45.49 1.83 27.16
CA LEU A 3 -44.85 1.38 25.90
C LEU A 3 -43.83 2.37 25.27
N LYS A 4 -43.90 3.67 25.63
CA LYS A 4 -42.93 4.67 25.12
C LYS A 4 -41.58 4.69 25.84
N LYS A 5 -41.50 4.19 27.08
CA LYS A 5 -40.21 4.15 27.81
C LYS A 5 -39.31 3.01 27.34
N ASN A 6 -39.85 1.90 26.90
CA ASN A 6 -39.07 0.76 26.42
C ASN A 6 -38.47 0.96 25.02
N PHE A 7 -39.13 1.80 24.19
CA PHE A 7 -38.64 2.13 22.85
C PHE A 7 -37.47 3.13 22.89
N ILE A 8 -37.48 4.05 23.87
CA ILE A 8 -36.37 5.00 24.05
C ILE A 8 -35.13 4.29 24.65
N SER A 9 -35.32 3.33 25.58
CA SER A 9 -34.22 2.52 26.12
C SER A 9 -33.59 1.59 25.07
N CYS A 10 -34.38 0.98 24.19
CA CYS A 10 -33.82 0.18 23.06
C CYS A 10 -33.10 1.05 22.01
N PHE A 11 -33.62 2.25 21.75
CA PHE A 11 -32.96 3.17 20.80
C PHE A 11 -31.64 3.74 21.37
N LEU A 12 -31.59 4.04 22.69
CA LEU A 12 -30.35 4.44 23.34
C LEU A 12 -29.35 3.28 23.46
N LEU A 13 -29.79 2.04 23.70
CA LEU A 13 -28.91 0.87 23.69
C LEU A 13 -28.39 0.57 22.27
N PHE A 14 -29.23 0.75 21.23
CA PHE A 14 -28.82 0.56 19.83
C PHE A 14 -27.88 1.67 19.37
N THR A 15 -28.06 2.92 19.80
CA THR A 15 -27.09 4.00 19.50
C THR A 15 -25.80 3.86 20.28
N ILE A 16 -25.80 3.34 21.50
CA ILE A 16 -24.58 3.03 22.26
C ILE A 16 -23.87 1.81 21.67
N LEU A 17 -24.59 0.76 21.25
CA LEU A 17 -24.00 -0.38 20.53
C LEU A 17 -23.50 -0.02 19.13
N CYS A 18 -24.16 0.89 18.40
CA CYS A 18 -23.64 1.39 17.13
C CYS A 18 -22.43 2.33 17.30
N GLN A 19 -22.26 2.98 18.45
CA GLN A 19 -21.03 3.73 18.73
C GLN A 19 -19.83 2.82 19.09
N PHE A 20 -20.08 1.58 19.53
CA PHE A 20 -19.02 0.57 19.72
C PHE A 20 -18.71 -0.26 18.49
N PHE A 21 -19.50 -0.14 17.40
CA PHE A 21 -19.29 -0.82 16.12
C PHE A 21 -19.12 0.12 14.91
N ILE A 22 -18.82 1.40 15.16
CA ILE A 22 -18.08 2.13 14.14
C ILE A 22 -16.67 1.58 14.29
N PRO A 23 -16.11 0.83 13.34
CA PRO A 23 -14.69 0.70 13.28
C PRO A 23 -14.21 2.14 13.14
N THR A 24 -13.71 2.72 14.20
CA THR A 24 -12.72 3.77 14.05
C THR A 24 -11.69 3.12 13.14
N PHE A 25 -11.73 3.48 11.87
CA PHE A 25 -10.58 3.32 11.00
C PHE A 25 -9.47 4.07 11.71
N VAL A 26 -8.79 3.41 12.62
CA VAL A 26 -7.49 3.82 13.10
C VAL A 26 -6.67 3.76 11.82
N LYS A 27 -6.54 4.90 11.19
CA LYS A 27 -5.59 5.11 10.12
C LYS A 27 -4.31 4.51 10.65
N ALA A 28 -3.87 3.40 10.07
CA ALA A 28 -2.68 2.70 10.51
C ALA A 28 -1.62 3.76 10.72
N ASP A 29 -1.13 3.88 11.94
CA ASP A 29 -0.22 4.93 12.33
C ASP A 29 1.12 4.61 11.69
N ILE A 30 1.27 5.04 10.45
CA ILE A 30 2.53 4.96 9.69
C ILE A 30 3.40 6.04 10.31
N GLY A 31 4.15 5.62 11.34
CA GLY A 31 4.41 6.57 12.29
C GLY A 31 5.79 7.13 12.38
N TYR A 32 5.78 8.25 12.94
CA TYR A 32 6.85 8.79 13.74
C TYR A 32 6.48 8.59 15.21
N THR A 33 7.44 8.39 16.09
CA THR A 33 7.13 8.57 17.48
C THR A 33 6.85 10.03 17.71
N GLN A 34 5.69 10.28 18.14
CA GLN A 34 5.46 11.38 19.03
C GLN A 34 6.06 10.90 20.35
N ASN A 35 7.17 11.41 20.72
CA ASN A 35 7.90 11.28 21.94
C ASN A 35 7.01 11.15 23.18
N GLN A 36 6.23 10.09 23.25
CA GLN A 36 5.41 9.76 24.41
C GLN A 36 6.14 8.69 25.21
N GLU A 37 6.29 8.94 26.46
CA GLU A 37 6.83 8.00 27.42
C GLU A 37 6.05 6.67 27.34
N GLY A 38 6.78 5.55 27.22
CA GLY A 38 6.18 4.24 27.14
C GLY A 38 5.87 3.71 25.73
N LEU A 39 6.03 4.49 24.65
CA LEU A 39 5.85 4.02 23.27
C LEU A 39 7.13 3.44 22.66
N PHE A 40 8.24 3.51 23.35
CA PHE A 40 9.49 2.93 22.89
C PHE A 40 9.59 1.49 23.39
N PRO A 41 9.87 0.54 22.51
CA PRO A 41 10.24 -0.81 22.92
C PRO A 41 11.46 -0.75 23.85
N THR A 42 11.48 -1.58 24.85
CA THR A 42 12.60 -1.70 25.80
C THR A 42 13.92 -2.03 25.11
N ASP A 43 13.87 -2.62 23.93
CA ASP A 43 15.04 -2.99 23.11
C ASP A 43 15.83 -1.80 22.59
N PHE A 44 15.29 -0.57 22.64
CA PHE A 44 16.02 0.65 22.28
C PHE A 44 16.94 1.18 23.37
N THR A 45 16.84 0.65 24.56
CA THR A 45 17.71 1.07 25.69
C THR A 45 19.18 0.69 25.47
N GLU A 46 19.48 -0.21 24.54
CA GLU A 46 20.84 -0.64 24.21
C GLU A 46 21.57 0.26 23.23
N ILE A 47 20.88 1.26 22.62
CA ILE A 47 21.56 2.25 21.75
C ILE A 47 22.10 3.34 22.66
N ASP A 48 23.23 3.06 23.29
CA ASP A 48 23.91 3.95 24.21
C ASP A 48 24.28 5.29 23.56
N GLY A 49 24.05 6.38 24.29
CA GLY A 49 24.46 7.73 23.95
C GLY A 49 23.43 8.55 23.16
N LEU A 50 22.24 8.06 22.90
CA LEU A 50 21.17 8.85 22.28
C LEU A 50 20.30 9.51 23.35
N ILE A 51 20.18 10.83 23.27
CA ILE A 51 19.19 11.57 24.08
C ILE A 51 17.82 11.34 23.49
N ARG A 52 16.94 10.67 24.26
CA ARG A 52 15.54 10.41 23.88
C ARG A 52 14.69 11.57 24.35
N ASN A 53 14.08 12.27 23.41
CA ASN A 53 13.17 13.36 23.74
C ASN A 53 11.70 12.95 23.52
N TYR A 54 11.13 12.33 24.50
CA TYR A 54 9.76 11.80 24.48
C TYR A 54 8.66 12.87 24.36
N LYS A 55 9.00 14.16 24.51
CA LYS A 55 8.01 15.26 24.45
C LYS A 55 8.22 16.23 23.29
N ASN A 56 9.10 15.93 22.32
CA ASN A 56 9.51 16.86 21.26
C ASN A 56 10.01 18.21 21.77
N GLN A 57 10.52 18.26 23.00
CA GLN A 57 11.02 19.49 23.57
C GLN A 57 12.44 19.76 23.08
N PRO A 58 12.76 21.01 22.82
CA PRO A 58 14.13 21.42 22.56
C PRO A 58 15.00 21.24 23.81
N ILE A 59 16.28 20.97 23.63
CA ILE A 59 17.26 20.98 24.71
C ILE A 59 17.89 22.37 24.78
N ASP A 60 17.87 22.92 25.98
CA ASP A 60 18.36 24.26 26.24
C ASP A 60 19.77 24.21 26.85
N TYR A 61 20.79 24.46 26.04
CA TYR A 61 22.18 24.56 26.45
C TYR A 61 22.58 26.03 26.69
N LYS A 62 23.75 26.25 27.24
CA LYS A 62 24.30 27.60 27.47
C LYS A 62 24.44 28.37 26.15
N GLU A 63 24.92 27.74 25.13
CA GLU A 63 25.26 28.37 23.83
C GLU A 63 24.10 28.37 22.83
N ALA A 64 23.27 27.35 22.89
CA ALA A 64 22.19 27.18 21.90
C ALA A 64 21.01 26.41 22.45
N ILE A 65 19.86 26.66 21.88
CA ILE A 65 18.69 25.78 21.96
C ILE A 65 18.71 24.89 20.74
N VAL A 66 18.73 23.57 20.94
CA VAL A 66 18.73 22.60 19.85
C VAL A 66 17.48 21.75 19.87
N SER A 67 16.92 21.49 18.70
CA SER A 67 15.78 20.58 18.57
C SER A 67 15.90 19.75 17.30
N LYS A 68 15.37 18.53 17.35
CA LYS A 68 15.30 17.65 16.20
C LYS A 68 13.96 16.94 16.23
N LYS A 69 13.23 16.97 15.10
CA LYS A 69 11.88 16.45 14.96
C LYS A 69 11.80 15.60 13.71
N ALA A 70 11.04 14.50 13.78
CA ALA A 70 10.63 13.76 12.62
C ALA A 70 9.15 14.07 12.31
N SER A 71 8.81 14.16 11.03
CA SER A 71 7.45 14.26 10.55
C SER A 71 7.27 13.37 9.32
N ARG A 72 6.04 12.93 9.04
CA ARG A 72 5.73 12.06 7.91
C ARG A 72 6.06 12.75 6.58
N GLY A 73 6.69 12.01 5.66
CA GLY A 73 6.89 12.41 4.28
C GLY A 73 5.67 12.16 3.40
N GLU A 74 5.81 12.31 2.09
CA GLU A 74 4.73 12.12 1.12
C GLU A 74 4.44 10.63 0.87
N LYS A 75 5.47 9.79 0.99
CA LYS A 75 5.36 8.35 0.83
C LYS A 75 5.42 7.64 2.18
N ASP A 76 4.85 6.46 2.24
CA ASP A 76 4.96 5.64 3.43
C ASP A 76 6.40 5.19 3.65
N GLY A 77 6.84 5.20 4.92
CA GLY A 77 8.24 4.94 5.28
C GLY A 77 9.21 6.09 5.01
N GLU A 78 8.75 7.20 4.43
CA GLU A 78 9.52 8.43 4.25
C GLU A 78 9.21 9.43 5.36
N PHE A 79 10.26 10.05 5.89
CA PHE A 79 10.13 11.02 6.97
C PHE A 79 10.98 12.25 6.70
N TYR A 80 10.43 13.43 6.98
CA TYR A 80 11.20 14.66 7.11
C TYR A 80 11.86 14.72 8.47
N ILE A 81 13.11 15.12 8.48
CA ILE A 81 13.86 15.46 9.69
C ILE A 81 14.12 16.96 9.68
N ASP A 82 13.65 17.63 10.69
CA ASP A 82 13.92 19.05 10.96
C ASP A 82 14.87 19.15 12.12
N LEU A 83 16.02 19.77 11.88
CA LEU A 83 17.07 19.98 12.86
C LEU A 83 17.30 21.48 12.99
N LYS A 84 16.92 22.05 14.13
CA LYS A 84 17.00 23.48 14.39
C LYS A 84 18.03 23.78 15.48
N ILE A 85 18.88 24.78 15.20
CA ILE A 85 19.83 25.36 16.13
C ILE A 85 19.45 26.83 16.29
N GLN A 86 19.27 27.29 17.52
CA GLN A 86 18.98 28.67 17.84
C GLN A 86 20.01 29.19 18.85
N GLY A 87 20.69 30.27 18.51
CA GLY A 87 21.61 30.94 19.38
C GLY A 87 20.90 31.60 20.60
N LYS A 88 21.64 31.84 21.63
CA LYS A 88 21.14 32.38 22.89
C LYS A 88 21.78 33.71 23.25
N ASN A 89 21.24 34.28 24.28
CA ASN A 89 21.90 35.39 24.97
C ASN A 89 23.14 34.91 25.73
N LEU A 90 24.14 35.78 25.85
CA LEU A 90 25.37 35.52 26.60
C LEU A 90 25.17 35.26 28.12
N GLU A 91 23.92 35.19 28.60
CA GLU A 91 23.57 35.11 30.02
C GLU A 91 24.36 34.06 30.83
N ASN A 92 24.79 33.01 30.17
CA ASN A 92 25.53 31.88 30.78
C ASN A 92 26.79 31.48 29.99
N SER A 93 27.23 32.31 29.02
CA SER A 93 28.38 32.05 28.18
C SER A 93 29.68 32.54 28.79
N LYS A 94 30.77 32.38 28.05
CA LYS A 94 32.11 32.78 28.37
C LYS A 94 32.19 34.29 28.65
N THR A 95 33.00 34.69 29.61
CA THR A 95 33.34 36.07 29.87
C THR A 95 34.19 36.63 28.75
N LYS A 96 33.93 37.89 28.37
CA LYS A 96 34.70 38.62 27.34
C LYS A 96 35.23 39.93 27.87
N ASP A 97 36.51 40.18 27.65
CA ASP A 97 37.13 41.47 27.92
C ASP A 97 37.49 42.11 26.57
N ILE A 98 37.00 43.30 26.35
CA ILE A 98 37.15 44.05 25.09
C ILE A 98 37.93 45.32 25.34
N VAL A 99 39.05 45.50 24.67
CA VAL A 99 39.77 46.76 24.62
C VAL A 99 39.38 47.51 23.37
N ILE A 100 38.74 48.67 23.52
CA ILE A 100 38.48 49.59 22.45
C ILE A 100 39.71 50.47 22.28
N ILE A 101 40.23 50.54 21.07
CA ILE A 101 41.35 51.44 20.73
C ILE A 101 40.75 52.52 19.81
N LEU A 102 40.79 53.76 20.23
CA LEU A 102 40.31 54.90 19.48
C LEU A 102 41.43 55.84 19.10
N ASP A 103 41.63 56.05 17.82
CA ASP A 103 42.48 57.07 17.25
C ASP A 103 41.91 58.47 17.59
N ASN A 104 42.73 59.31 18.17
CA ASN A 104 42.44 60.71 18.51
C ASN A 104 43.49 61.64 17.90
N SER A 105 44.10 61.23 16.78
CA SER A 105 45.02 62.03 15.97
C SER A 105 44.29 63.25 15.37
N ASN A 106 45.10 64.20 14.81
CA ASN A 106 44.52 65.44 14.26
C ASN A 106 43.54 65.17 13.09
N SER A 107 43.76 64.14 12.30
CA SER A 107 42.85 63.79 11.21
C SER A 107 41.44 63.40 11.70
N MET A 108 41.37 62.73 12.87
CA MET A 108 40.10 62.38 13.49
C MET A 108 39.29 63.60 13.99
N LYS A 109 39.93 64.76 14.14
CA LYS A 109 39.24 66.01 14.53
C LYS A 109 38.60 66.70 13.36
N GLU A 110 38.91 66.32 12.13
CA GLU A 110 38.28 66.82 10.90
C GLU A 110 36.88 66.23 10.72
N ASN A 111 35.96 66.96 10.10
CA ASN A 111 34.64 66.53 9.79
C ASN A 111 33.84 65.96 10.96
N ASP A 112 34.12 66.36 12.17
CA ASP A 112 33.41 65.90 13.39
C ASP A 112 33.56 64.41 13.69
N ARG A 113 34.57 63.71 13.11
CA ARG A 113 34.78 62.30 13.23
C ARG A 113 34.85 61.80 14.67
N VAL A 114 35.53 62.50 15.57
CA VAL A 114 35.58 62.13 16.97
C VAL A 114 34.25 62.14 17.65
N THR A 115 33.41 63.18 17.39
CA THR A 115 32.08 63.28 18.00
C THR A 115 31.16 62.18 17.50
N ILE A 116 31.19 61.91 16.18
CA ILE A 116 30.40 60.80 15.59
C ILE A 116 30.89 59.44 16.11
N ALA A 117 32.20 59.20 16.17
CA ALA A 117 32.80 58.01 16.76
C ALA A 117 32.39 57.85 18.24
N LYS A 118 32.40 58.94 19.03
CA LYS A 118 31.95 58.89 20.42
C LYS A 118 30.50 58.44 20.55
N ASN A 119 29.60 59.00 19.74
CA ASN A 119 28.20 58.61 19.77
C ASN A 119 27.98 57.13 19.35
N ALA A 120 28.66 56.70 18.32
CA ALA A 120 28.60 55.33 17.84
C ALA A 120 29.19 54.35 18.87
N LEU A 121 30.34 54.65 19.46
CA LEU A 121 30.94 53.86 20.52
C LEU A 121 30.14 53.84 21.82
N THR A 122 29.42 54.95 22.14
CA THR A 122 28.52 55.00 23.29
C THR A 122 27.39 53.97 23.14
N ASN A 123 26.76 53.93 21.97
CA ASN A 123 25.71 52.96 21.70
C ASN A 123 26.26 51.54 21.68
N PHE A 124 27.38 51.29 21.02
CA PHE A 124 28.06 50.01 21.01
C PHE A 124 28.42 49.54 22.44
N ALA A 125 29.09 50.39 23.25
CA ALA A 125 29.48 50.01 24.61
C ALA A 125 28.26 49.68 25.49
N LYS A 126 27.22 50.51 25.41
CA LYS A 126 25.94 50.26 26.09
C LYS A 126 25.34 48.91 25.68
N ASN A 127 25.14 48.70 24.39
CA ASN A 127 24.47 47.51 23.88
C ASN A 127 25.21 46.23 24.20
N VAL A 128 26.52 46.20 23.97
CA VAL A 128 27.38 45.06 24.25
C VAL A 128 27.39 44.70 25.74
N VAL A 129 27.51 45.66 26.62
CA VAL A 129 27.50 45.42 28.06
C VAL A 129 26.12 45.03 28.57
N GLU A 130 25.08 45.78 28.26
CA GLU A 130 23.71 45.50 28.73
C GLU A 130 23.19 44.15 28.20
N SER A 131 23.47 43.80 26.94
CA SER A 131 23.10 42.50 26.35
C SER A 131 23.88 41.33 26.99
N SER A 132 24.97 41.60 27.72
CA SER A 132 25.77 40.58 28.39
C SER A 132 25.35 40.30 29.83
N LYS A 133 24.33 41.00 30.35
CA LYS A 133 23.83 40.84 31.72
C LYS A 133 23.12 39.53 31.89
N GLY A 134 23.63 38.63 32.73
CA GLY A 134 23.05 37.35 33.08
C GLY A 134 21.84 37.48 34.01
N LYS A 135 21.11 36.37 34.18
CA LYS A 135 19.99 36.28 35.15
C LYS A 135 20.46 36.45 36.60
N ASP A 136 21.72 36.22 36.86
CA ASP A 136 22.40 36.44 38.12
C ASP A 136 22.73 37.93 38.37
N GLY A 137 22.39 38.82 37.44
CA GLY A 137 22.69 40.23 37.47
C GLY A 137 24.13 40.58 37.12
N GLN A 138 24.98 39.59 36.85
CA GLN A 138 26.40 39.82 36.52
C GLN A 138 26.57 40.07 35.03
N TYR A 139 27.44 41.00 34.68
CA TYR A 139 27.81 41.27 33.30
C TYR A 139 28.93 40.32 32.87
N LYS A 140 28.77 39.76 31.68
CA LYS A 140 29.76 38.81 31.09
C LYS A 140 30.77 39.54 30.19
N ILE A 141 30.50 40.80 29.83
CA ILE A 141 31.39 41.62 29.02
C ILE A 141 31.86 42.80 29.83
N ARG A 142 33.18 43.03 29.82
CA ARG A 142 33.83 44.20 30.40
C ARG A 142 34.62 44.91 29.31
N LEU A 143 34.70 46.24 29.41
CA LEU A 143 35.34 47.11 28.45
C LEU A 143 36.52 47.82 29.08
N ALA A 144 37.57 48.06 28.30
CA ALA A 144 38.60 49.03 28.55
C ALA A 144 38.75 49.94 27.33
N LEU A 145 39.23 51.12 27.48
CA LEU A 145 39.41 52.08 26.40
C LEU A 145 40.86 52.55 26.38
N VAL A 146 41.46 52.57 25.20
CA VAL A 146 42.75 53.16 24.91
C VAL A 146 42.53 54.24 23.85
N THR A 147 42.81 55.51 24.21
CA THR A 147 42.85 56.57 23.22
C THR A 147 44.28 56.94 22.91
N TYR A 148 44.60 57.27 21.68
CA TYR A 148 45.99 57.56 21.31
C TYR A 148 46.06 58.63 20.20
N ALA A 149 47.19 59.31 20.16
CA ALA A 149 47.67 60.19 19.08
C ALA A 149 49.22 60.08 19.00
N SER A 150 49.98 61.13 19.32
CA SER A 150 51.45 61.02 19.38
C SER A 150 51.96 60.19 20.59
N THR A 151 51.11 59.99 21.58
CA THR A 151 51.30 59.14 22.73
C THR A 151 50.03 58.46 23.11
N VAL A 152 50.10 57.47 24.03
CA VAL A 152 48.88 56.93 24.64
C VAL A 152 48.48 57.84 25.79
N PHE A 153 47.24 58.34 25.74
CA PHE A 153 46.72 59.31 26.75
C PHE A 153 46.22 58.53 27.97
N ASN A 154 47.01 58.51 29.05
CA ASN A 154 46.61 57.80 30.28
C ASN A 154 45.38 58.46 30.94
N GLU A 155 45.23 59.77 30.78
CA GLU A 155 44.13 60.59 31.33
C GLU A 155 42.79 60.32 30.63
N LEU A 156 42.89 59.87 29.37
CA LEU A 156 41.74 59.58 28.51
C LEU A 156 41.54 58.05 28.29
N SER A 157 42.26 57.24 29.08
CA SER A 157 42.21 55.79 28.94
C SER A 157 41.70 55.12 30.22
N VAL A 158 40.75 54.19 30.09
CA VAL A 158 40.40 53.28 31.18
C VAL A 158 41.18 51.99 30.95
N THR A 159 42.23 51.87 31.81
CA THR A 159 43.12 50.67 31.70
C THR A 159 42.60 49.49 32.49
N ASN A 160 41.59 49.65 33.34
CA ASN A 160 40.92 48.57 34.04
C ASN A 160 39.61 48.22 33.37
N PHE A 161 39.34 46.92 33.28
CA PHE A 161 38.09 46.48 32.74
C PHE A 161 36.90 46.86 33.60
N THR A 162 35.84 47.42 32.98
CA THR A 162 34.61 47.83 33.62
C THR A 162 33.40 47.37 32.85
N SER A 163 32.36 46.99 33.56
CA SER A 163 31.00 46.79 32.97
C SER A 163 30.13 48.02 33.07
N ASN A 164 30.65 49.09 33.57
CA ASN A 164 29.96 50.39 33.53
C ASN A 164 30.35 51.14 32.24
N TYR A 165 29.53 51.00 31.21
CA TYR A 165 29.79 51.63 29.91
C TYR A 165 29.87 53.16 29.99
N THR A 166 29.23 53.80 30.97
CA THR A 166 29.31 55.25 31.12
C THR A 166 30.70 55.76 31.50
N GLN A 167 31.49 54.90 32.22
CA GLN A 167 32.91 55.25 32.50
C GLN A 167 33.71 55.30 31.20
N ILE A 168 33.40 54.46 30.23
CA ILE A 168 34.07 54.45 28.92
C ILE A 168 33.61 55.66 28.09
N THR A 169 32.30 55.91 28.00
CA THR A 169 31.72 56.92 27.10
C THR A 169 31.98 58.34 27.57
N ASN A 170 32.09 58.55 28.89
CA ASN A 170 32.39 59.89 29.46
C ASN A 170 33.81 60.35 29.21
N ILE A 171 34.76 59.48 29.05
CA ILE A 171 36.15 59.81 28.80
C ILE A 171 36.53 59.90 27.35
N ILE A 172 35.66 59.47 26.41
CA ILE A 172 35.89 59.68 24.98
C ILE A 172 35.89 61.20 24.72
N PRO A 173 36.95 61.69 24.12
CA PRO A 173 37.07 63.15 23.93
C PRO A 173 35.94 63.70 23.05
N ASN A 174 35.55 64.94 23.28
CA ASN A 174 34.77 65.70 22.36
C ASN A 174 35.67 66.30 21.28
N ASN A 175 35.10 66.66 20.16
CA ASN A 175 35.82 67.32 19.11
C ASN A 175 36.24 68.73 19.63
N THR A 176 37.51 68.84 19.98
CA THR A 176 38.09 70.15 20.43
C THR A 176 38.83 70.72 19.23
N PRO A 177 38.81 72.12 19.07
CA PRO A 177 39.58 72.77 18.05
C PRO A 177 41.05 72.38 18.10
N ILE A 178 41.63 72.11 16.90
CA ILE A 178 43.05 71.77 16.73
C ILE A 178 43.89 72.92 17.28
N ASP A 179 44.59 72.70 18.38
CA ASP A 179 45.64 73.68 18.85
C ASP A 179 46.94 73.37 18.07
N ARG A 180 47.10 74.05 16.95
CA ARG A 180 48.30 73.95 16.11
C ARG A 180 49.59 74.36 16.75
N HIS A 181 49.57 74.87 17.99
CA HIS A 181 50.76 75.40 18.71
C HIS A 181 51.32 74.32 19.66
N LYS A 182 50.58 73.31 20.04
CA LYS A 182 51.10 72.19 20.88
C LYS A 182 51.84 71.19 20.02
N ALA A 183 53.19 71.27 20.22
CA ALA A 183 54.07 70.33 19.59
C ALA A 183 53.70 68.87 20.01
N ASN A 184 53.62 67.94 19.13
CA ASN A 184 53.48 66.54 19.30
C ASN A 184 52.05 65.89 19.52
N ASP A 185 50.91 66.67 19.48
CA ASP A 185 49.59 66.13 19.81
C ASP A 185 48.84 65.49 18.59
N GLY A 186 49.38 65.54 17.41
CA GLY A 186 48.67 65.21 16.18
C GLY A 186 49.08 63.92 15.44
N ALA A 187 50.04 63.19 15.87
CA ALA A 187 50.51 62.00 15.15
C ALA A 187 49.70 60.75 15.44
N THR A 188 49.90 59.73 14.63
CA THR A 188 49.19 58.43 14.72
C THR A 188 50.19 57.34 15.15
N PHE A 189 50.18 57.00 16.47
CA PHE A 189 51.08 55.98 17.03
C PHE A 189 50.35 54.68 17.32
N THR A 190 49.80 54.02 16.25
CA THR A 190 49.01 52.77 16.32
C THR A 190 49.76 51.65 17.03
N GLN A 191 51.08 51.52 16.81
CA GLN A 191 51.88 50.48 17.44
C GLN A 191 51.87 50.56 18.97
N ALA A 192 51.99 51.79 19.50
CA ALA A 192 51.94 51.99 20.94
C ALA A 192 50.54 51.66 21.54
N ALA A 193 49.50 52.01 20.83
CA ALA A 193 48.14 51.71 21.24
C ALA A 193 47.83 50.18 21.25
N LEU A 194 48.30 49.48 20.24
CA LEU A 194 48.20 48.01 20.19
C LEU A 194 49.01 47.35 21.33
N ARG A 195 50.19 47.81 21.58
CA ARG A 195 51.04 47.38 22.76
C ARG A 195 50.29 47.61 24.06
N LYS A 196 49.70 48.76 24.24
CA LYS A 196 48.94 49.11 25.46
C LYS A 196 47.70 48.20 25.63
N ALA A 197 47.02 47.90 24.55
CA ALA A 197 45.93 46.95 24.60
C ALA A 197 46.39 45.52 24.98
N ASP A 198 47.53 45.05 24.46
CA ASP A 198 48.14 43.75 24.85
C ASP A 198 48.48 43.74 26.35
N GLU A 199 49.07 44.81 26.86
CA GLU A 199 49.37 44.95 28.29
C GLU A 199 48.10 44.86 29.15
N ILE A 200 47.02 45.56 28.80
CA ILE A 200 45.72 45.47 29.48
C ILE A 200 45.12 44.08 29.38
N LEU A 201 45.15 43.45 28.21
CA LEU A 201 44.58 42.14 28.02
C LEU A 201 45.36 41.02 28.72
N LYS A 202 46.65 41.21 28.97
CA LYS A 202 47.45 40.29 29.80
C LYS A 202 46.98 40.21 31.24
N THR A 203 46.37 41.26 31.77
CA THR A 203 45.78 41.26 33.13
C THR A 203 44.39 40.66 33.21
N SER A 204 43.79 40.34 32.06
CA SER A 204 42.43 39.78 31.97
C SER A 204 42.42 38.28 32.25
N ASN A 205 41.40 37.82 32.99
CA ASN A 205 41.09 36.39 33.19
C ASN A 205 39.84 35.98 32.39
N ALA A 206 39.38 36.84 31.46
CA ALA A 206 38.26 36.50 30.64
C ALA A 206 38.55 35.32 29.68
N ASP A 207 37.49 34.54 29.37
CA ASP A 207 37.60 33.39 28.45
C ASP A 207 37.93 33.83 27.02
N GLU A 208 37.45 35.00 26.61
CA GLU A 208 37.70 35.57 25.29
C GLU A 208 38.22 37.02 25.46
N LYS A 209 39.26 37.34 24.71
CA LYS A 209 39.94 38.65 24.77
C LYS A 209 39.92 39.27 23.38
N ILE A 210 39.46 40.52 23.31
CA ILE A 210 39.07 41.14 22.04
C ILE A 210 39.60 42.56 21.96
N ILE A 211 40.02 42.97 20.74
CA ILE A 211 40.39 44.34 20.44
C ILE A 211 39.44 44.85 19.35
N VAL A 212 38.91 46.09 19.57
CA VAL A 212 38.18 46.84 18.55
C VAL A 212 38.91 48.12 18.30
N HIS A 213 39.61 48.19 17.16
CA HIS A 213 40.49 49.32 16.82
C HIS A 213 39.81 50.22 15.75
N LEU A 214 39.72 51.50 16.04
CA LEU A 214 39.17 52.53 15.16
C LEU A 214 40.25 53.54 14.80
N THR A 215 40.48 53.74 13.51
CA THR A 215 41.49 54.72 13.02
C THR A 215 41.11 55.26 11.65
N ASP A 216 41.47 56.54 11.36
CA ASP A 216 41.27 57.13 10.07
C ASP A 216 42.56 57.34 9.29
N GLY A 217 43.68 56.76 9.78
CA GLY A 217 45.00 57.15 9.28
C GLY A 217 46.08 56.09 9.28
N VAL A 218 47.09 56.48 8.56
CA VAL A 218 48.35 55.72 8.49
C VAL A 218 49.21 55.94 9.76
N PRO A 219 49.83 54.92 10.35
CA PRO A 219 50.78 55.12 11.41
C PRO A 219 51.90 56.09 10.97
N THR A 220 52.08 57.15 11.72
CA THR A 220 53.15 58.14 11.49
C THR A 220 54.27 58.11 12.50
N LEU A 221 54.09 57.25 13.55
CA LEU A 221 55.07 56.94 14.54
C LEU A 221 55.17 55.43 14.74
N SER A 222 56.38 54.98 15.08
CA SER A 222 56.64 53.55 15.47
C SER A 222 57.83 53.50 16.44
N TYR A 223 57.92 52.45 17.27
CA TYR A 223 59.14 52.06 17.89
C TYR A 223 60.13 51.52 16.86
N LYS A 224 61.42 51.77 17.04
CA LYS A 224 62.50 51.24 16.21
C LYS A 224 62.55 49.71 16.37
N MET A 225 62.35 48.96 15.31
CA MET A 225 62.53 47.55 15.28
C MET A 225 64.02 47.19 15.29
N THR A 226 64.45 46.31 16.20
CA THR A 226 65.85 45.97 16.41
C THR A 226 66.25 44.59 15.87
N SER A 227 65.37 43.59 15.98
CA SER A 227 65.59 42.24 15.48
C SER A 227 64.26 41.55 15.26
N ILE A 228 64.29 40.45 14.54
CA ILE A 228 63.22 39.49 14.38
C ILE A 228 63.78 38.08 14.69
N ASP A 229 63.06 37.28 15.48
CA ASP A 229 63.36 35.89 15.75
C ASP A 229 62.09 35.02 15.64
N THR A 230 62.18 33.77 16.06
CA THR A 230 61.05 32.84 16.06
C THR A 230 59.91 33.27 16.97
N ASN A 231 60.14 34.13 17.92
CA ASN A 231 59.13 34.66 18.85
C ASN A 231 58.47 35.94 18.36
N GLY A 232 58.97 36.49 17.24
CA GLY A 232 58.43 37.72 16.62
C GLY A 232 59.48 38.85 16.54
N ALA A 233 59.01 40.09 16.35
CA ALA A 233 59.87 41.25 16.23
C ALA A 233 60.15 41.89 17.60
N HIS A 234 61.38 42.36 17.81
CA HIS A 234 61.80 43.09 18.98
C HIS A 234 61.98 44.54 18.65
N PHE A 235 61.72 45.37 19.63
CA PHE A 235 61.71 46.80 19.48
C PHE A 235 62.46 47.48 20.60
N SER A 236 63.22 48.58 20.34
CA SER A 236 63.72 49.49 21.33
C SER A 236 62.71 50.54 21.75
N ASN A 237 62.92 51.23 22.82
CA ASN A 237 62.04 52.35 23.19
C ASN A 237 62.29 53.65 22.35
N GLN A 238 63.19 53.56 21.32
CA GLN A 238 63.44 54.72 20.46
C GLN A 238 62.24 54.91 19.51
N ILE A 239 61.62 56.05 19.57
CA ILE A 239 60.52 56.42 18.66
C ILE A 239 61.06 56.86 17.31
N LYS A 240 60.54 56.35 16.19
CA LYS A 240 60.83 56.83 14.83
C LYS A 240 59.64 57.61 14.35
N GLY A 241 59.81 58.60 13.51
CA GLY A 241 58.78 59.53 13.04
C GLY A 241 58.60 60.73 14.02
N ASN A 242 57.81 61.73 13.61
CA ASN A 242 57.51 62.90 14.43
C ASN A 242 56.07 63.43 14.27
N GLY A 243 55.28 62.83 13.47
CA GLY A 243 53.86 63.19 13.30
C GLY A 243 53.54 64.56 12.76
N ARG A 244 54.53 65.32 12.38
CA ARG A 244 54.38 66.65 11.94
C ARG A 244 54.77 66.90 10.50
N SER A 245 54.26 68.06 10.03
CA SER A 245 54.42 68.60 8.70
C SER A 245 55.90 68.65 8.24
N TYR A 246 56.05 68.74 6.96
CA TYR A 246 57.26 68.88 6.18
C TYR A 246 58.38 69.74 6.82
N LEU A 247 58.08 70.78 7.57
CA LEU A 247 59.06 71.66 8.16
C LEU A 247 59.98 70.93 9.22
N LEU A 248 59.43 70.07 10.05
CA LEU A 248 60.16 69.35 11.08
C LEU A 248 60.91 68.13 10.56
N SER A 249 60.49 67.49 9.53
CA SER A 249 61.27 66.43 8.90
C SER A 249 62.58 66.91 8.31
N ARG A 250 62.58 68.23 7.93
CA ARG A 250 63.78 68.95 7.46
C ARG A 250 64.80 69.18 8.56
N PHE A 251 64.38 69.37 9.80
CA PHE A 251 65.22 69.52 10.95
C PHE A 251 65.68 68.19 11.61
N PHE A 252 64.88 67.13 11.47
CA PHE A 252 65.16 65.87 12.09
C PHE A 252 65.06 64.67 11.08
N PRO A 253 65.90 64.67 10.01
CA PRO A 253 65.81 63.67 8.99
C PRO A 253 66.05 62.22 9.47
N GLU A 254 66.79 62.04 10.56
CA GLU A 254 67.12 60.70 11.09
C GLU A 254 65.88 59.99 11.68
N LEU A 255 64.81 60.73 12.08
CA LEU A 255 63.56 60.13 12.53
C LEU A 255 62.76 59.37 11.46
N HIS A 256 63.00 59.80 10.18
CA HIS A 256 62.29 59.21 9.00
C HIS A 256 63.21 58.37 8.10
N LYS A 257 64.48 58.22 8.46
CA LYS A 257 65.46 57.48 7.73
C LYS A 257 65.08 55.98 7.78
N SER A 258 64.98 55.31 6.60
CA SER A 258 64.81 53.88 6.55
C SER A 258 65.99 53.11 7.12
N TYR A 259 65.75 51.95 7.61
CA TYR A 259 66.78 51.07 8.15
C TYR A 259 66.42 49.60 7.83
N TYR A 260 67.41 48.71 7.91
CA TYR A 260 67.26 47.33 7.62
C TYR A 260 67.23 46.49 8.87
N VAL A 261 66.37 45.45 8.88
CA VAL A 261 66.32 44.43 9.92
C VAL A 261 66.27 43.06 9.23
N TYR A 262 67.16 42.16 9.61
CA TYR A 262 67.13 40.85 9.09
C TYR A 262 65.97 40.05 9.65
N ASP A 263 65.18 39.39 8.73
CA ASP A 263 64.09 38.47 9.10
C ASP A 263 64.55 37.04 8.81
N PRO A 264 64.83 36.25 9.84
CA PRO A 264 65.30 34.87 9.67
C PRO A 264 64.22 33.95 9.11
N ASN A 265 62.92 34.29 9.26
CA ASN A 265 61.81 33.49 8.74
C ASN A 265 61.67 33.67 7.21
N LEU A 266 62.05 34.81 6.67
CA LEU A 266 62.02 35.12 5.25
C LEU A 266 63.43 34.96 4.62
N GLY A 267 64.46 34.78 5.42
CA GLY A 267 65.84 34.66 4.95
C GLY A 267 66.40 35.96 4.29
N GLN A 268 65.83 37.14 4.58
CA GLN A 268 66.17 38.38 3.92
C GLN A 268 66.12 39.62 4.89
N ASN A 269 66.76 40.69 4.46
CA ASN A 269 66.65 41.97 5.15
C ASN A 269 65.32 42.67 4.78
N ILE A 270 64.55 43.07 5.76
CA ILE A 270 63.38 43.93 5.63
C ILE A 270 63.81 45.40 5.62
N ASP A 271 63.51 46.13 4.56
CA ASP A 271 63.63 47.56 4.49
C ASP A 271 62.50 48.23 5.26
N VAL A 272 62.78 48.68 6.48
CA VAL A 272 61.80 49.40 7.32
C VAL A 272 61.73 50.85 6.86
N LYS A 273 61.04 51.12 5.81
CA LYS A 273 60.87 52.42 5.16
C LYS A 273 59.64 53.21 5.58
N ASN A 274 58.76 52.61 6.37
CA ASN A 274 57.54 53.30 6.86
C ASN A 274 57.14 52.74 8.24
N HIS A 275 56.23 53.42 8.96
CA HIS A 275 55.75 53.09 10.30
C HIS A 275 54.73 51.95 10.35
N GLY A 276 54.12 51.62 9.18
CA GLY A 276 53.23 50.49 9.03
C GLY A 276 53.93 49.16 9.17
N ILE A 277 55.23 49.04 8.76
CA ILE A 277 55.97 47.79 8.86
C ILE A 277 56.17 47.40 10.33
N PRO A 278 56.73 48.20 11.23
CA PRO A 278 56.81 47.90 12.65
C PRO A 278 55.45 47.66 13.30
N THR A 279 54.41 48.44 12.93
CA THR A 279 53.05 48.24 13.42
C THR A 279 52.48 46.88 13.05
N ARG A 280 52.69 46.43 11.80
CA ARG A 280 52.30 45.09 11.36
C ARG A 280 53.00 43.98 12.15
N TYR A 281 54.30 44.10 12.36
CA TYR A 281 55.07 43.09 13.12
C TYR A 281 54.65 43.05 14.62
N GLU A 282 54.32 44.18 15.24
CA GLU A 282 53.71 44.21 16.58
C GLU A 282 52.35 43.53 16.60
N ALA A 283 51.53 43.89 15.60
CA ALA A 283 50.16 43.34 15.48
C ALA A 283 50.18 41.80 15.29
N THR A 284 51.11 41.23 14.54
CA THR A 284 51.20 39.76 14.35
C THR A 284 51.25 39.02 15.68
N GLY A 285 52.02 39.50 16.68
CA GLY A 285 52.08 38.92 18.03
C GLY A 285 50.77 39.07 18.81
N ILE A 286 49.90 40.03 18.45
CA ILE A 286 48.63 40.38 19.11
C ILE A 286 47.47 39.59 18.50
N ILE A 287 47.37 39.59 17.17
CA ILE A 287 46.24 38.94 16.45
C ILE A 287 46.26 37.41 16.61
N ASN A 288 47.41 36.82 16.88
CA ASN A 288 47.55 35.38 17.21
C ASN A 288 47.00 35.04 18.62
N LYS A 289 46.86 36.04 19.51
CA LYS A 289 46.36 35.84 20.87
C LYS A 289 44.94 36.27 21.05
N TYR A 290 44.54 37.33 20.35
CA TYR A 290 43.25 38.01 20.56
C TYR A 290 42.48 38.22 19.26
N SER A 291 41.15 38.11 19.32
CA SER A 291 40.31 38.50 18.18
C SER A 291 40.36 40.04 18.01
N THR A 292 40.92 40.48 16.90
CA THR A 292 41.12 41.92 16.63
C THR A 292 40.28 42.35 15.45
N TYR A 293 39.41 43.28 15.70
CA TYR A 293 38.58 43.97 14.69
C TYR A 293 39.16 45.36 14.43
N THR A 294 39.33 45.70 13.14
CA THR A 294 39.87 47.03 12.77
C THR A 294 38.86 47.74 11.86
N ILE A 295 38.53 48.95 12.16
CA ILE A 295 37.65 49.83 11.42
C ILE A 295 38.48 50.98 10.85
N GLY A 296 38.61 51.03 9.54
CA GLY A 296 39.18 52.19 8.83
C GLY A 296 38.08 53.22 8.58
N ILE A 297 38.29 54.41 9.08
CA ILE A 297 37.31 55.54 9.00
C ILE A 297 37.73 56.49 7.91
N GLU A 298 36.90 56.61 6.86
CA GLU A 298 37.14 57.55 5.74
C GLU A 298 38.57 57.56 5.20
N LEU A 299 39.14 56.37 5.06
CA LEU A 299 40.49 56.19 4.55
C LEU A 299 40.60 56.79 3.14
N THR A 300 41.57 57.66 2.89
CA THR A 300 41.82 58.29 1.60
C THR A 300 43.28 58.11 1.19
N ASP A 301 43.57 58.40 -0.08
CA ASP A 301 44.96 58.46 -0.54
C ASP A 301 45.69 59.48 0.29
N ASN A 302 46.88 59.06 0.77
CA ASN A 302 47.72 59.96 1.53
C ASN A 302 48.50 60.87 0.56
N ASN A 303 47.84 61.87 0.04
CA ASN A 303 48.39 62.81 -0.94
C ASN A 303 49.18 63.95 -0.35
N ASP A 304 49.12 64.09 0.99
CA ASP A 304 49.84 65.19 1.66
C ASP A 304 51.29 64.80 1.96
N ASN A 305 52.14 65.25 1.12
CA ASN A 305 53.61 65.24 1.27
C ASN A 305 54.37 63.96 1.01
N VAL A 306 54.67 63.74 -0.26
CA VAL A 306 55.65 62.79 -0.78
C VAL A 306 56.97 62.69 0.06
N ASN A 307 57.24 63.68 0.86
CA ASN A 307 58.44 63.76 1.68
C ASN A 307 58.29 63.34 3.15
N ILE A 308 57.02 63.15 3.61
CA ILE A 308 56.73 62.82 5.02
C ILE A 308 55.94 61.54 5.09
N ALA A 309 55.22 61.16 4.05
CA ALA A 309 54.49 59.91 3.99
C ALA A 309 55.46 58.72 4.12
N PRO A 310 55.13 57.77 4.93
CA PRO A 310 55.93 56.53 4.94
C PRO A 310 56.01 55.98 3.52
N LYS A 311 57.21 55.86 2.99
CA LYS A 311 57.41 55.30 1.64
C LYS A 311 56.66 53.96 1.47
N GLY A 312 55.79 53.92 0.50
CA GLY A 312 55.05 52.71 0.19
C GLY A 312 53.67 52.49 0.86
N ILE A 313 53.16 53.52 1.60
CA ILE A 313 51.74 53.54 2.04
C ILE A 313 51.17 54.93 1.66
N THR A 314 50.85 55.07 0.36
CA THR A 314 50.40 56.34 -0.18
C THR A 314 48.98 56.23 -0.75
N LYS A 315 48.58 55.07 -1.15
CA LYS A 315 47.26 54.83 -1.71
C LYS A 315 46.36 54.24 -0.67
N ARG A 316 45.09 54.50 -0.81
CA ARG A 316 44.04 53.98 0.06
C ARG A 316 44.09 52.44 0.15
N GLU A 317 44.39 51.76 -0.95
CA GLU A 317 44.51 50.28 -1.01
C GLU A 317 45.64 49.76 -0.10
N ASP A 318 46.82 50.44 -0.08
CA ASP A 318 47.92 50.07 0.81
C ASP A 318 47.57 50.23 2.30
N ILE A 319 46.79 51.29 2.60
CA ILE A 319 46.29 51.54 3.96
C ILE A 319 45.31 50.43 4.37
N ILE A 320 44.39 50.08 3.49
CA ILE A 320 43.42 48.99 3.70
C ILE A 320 44.16 47.67 3.93
N GLU A 321 45.18 47.36 3.12
CA GLU A 321 46.01 46.15 3.31
C GLU A 321 46.70 46.15 4.70
N LEU A 322 47.28 47.27 5.12
CA LEU A 322 47.82 47.39 6.46
C LEU A 322 46.74 47.11 7.53
N MET A 323 45.55 47.70 7.40
CA MET A 323 44.47 47.51 8.36
C MET A 323 43.99 46.07 8.41
N LYS A 324 43.92 45.38 7.26
CA LYS A 324 43.63 43.94 7.19
C LYS A 324 44.71 43.10 7.91
N ASN A 325 45.97 43.50 7.80
CA ASN A 325 47.07 42.80 8.48
C ASN A 325 47.14 43.08 10.00
N ILE A 326 46.41 44.08 10.49
CA ILE A 326 46.24 44.35 11.94
C ILE A 326 45.02 43.62 12.48
N SER A 327 44.10 43.17 11.61
CA SER A 327 42.93 42.40 11.97
C SER A 327 43.27 40.90 12.11
N SER A 328 42.58 40.19 12.99
CA SER A 328 42.81 38.75 13.20
C SER A 328 42.31 37.88 12.05
N SER A 329 41.52 38.41 11.12
CA SER A 329 41.15 37.85 9.83
C SER A 329 40.75 38.94 8.85
N PRO A 330 40.78 38.71 7.52
CA PRO A 330 40.27 39.68 6.54
C PRO A 330 38.84 40.13 6.79
N ASN A 331 37.99 39.24 7.34
CA ASN A 331 36.57 39.50 7.64
C ASN A 331 36.39 40.37 8.93
N HIS A 332 37.46 40.55 9.70
CA HIS A 332 37.48 41.44 10.86
C HIS A 332 37.95 42.86 10.52
N TYR A 333 38.21 43.16 9.26
CA TYR A 333 38.42 44.52 8.76
C TYR A 333 37.13 45.08 8.19
N TYR A 334 36.79 46.30 8.60
CA TYR A 334 35.62 47.07 8.13
C TYR A 334 36.05 48.42 7.56
N ASP A 335 35.52 48.75 6.38
CA ASP A 335 35.80 50.02 5.72
C ASP A 335 34.61 50.98 5.89
N SER A 336 34.74 51.95 6.73
CA SER A 336 33.77 53.01 6.89
C SER A 336 34.07 54.13 5.91
N ARG A 337 33.57 54.07 4.69
CA ARG A 337 33.79 55.05 3.64
C ARG A 337 33.14 56.42 3.96
N ASN A 338 32.18 56.44 4.86
CA ASN A 338 31.53 57.59 5.40
C ASN A 338 31.38 57.36 6.92
N ILE A 339 31.77 58.34 7.73
CA ILE A 339 31.71 58.24 9.19
C ILE A 339 30.31 57.85 9.71
N ASN A 340 29.24 58.23 9.00
CA ASN A 340 27.86 57.84 9.36
C ASN A 340 27.60 56.31 9.27
N GLN A 341 28.42 55.56 8.56
CA GLN A 341 28.34 54.10 8.48
C GLN A 341 28.96 53.41 9.74
N LEU A 342 29.67 54.16 10.59
CA LEU A 342 30.35 53.60 11.74
C LEU A 342 29.39 52.92 12.72
N SER A 343 28.21 53.52 12.92
CA SER A 343 27.17 52.90 13.79
C SER A 343 26.72 51.52 13.28
N ASP A 344 26.52 51.38 11.96
CA ASP A 344 26.12 50.11 11.35
C ASP A 344 27.25 49.06 11.42
N ILE A 345 28.51 49.50 11.26
CA ILE A 345 29.67 48.62 11.37
C ILE A 345 29.82 48.13 12.80
N LEU A 346 29.72 49.03 13.78
CA LEU A 346 29.79 48.66 15.20
C LEU A 346 28.63 47.74 15.59
N ALA A 347 27.43 47.96 15.04
CA ALA A 347 26.30 47.06 15.23
C ALA A 347 26.55 45.63 14.64
N LYS A 348 27.27 45.50 13.51
CA LYS A 348 27.75 44.22 13.00
C LYS A 348 28.73 43.55 13.95
N ILE A 349 29.73 44.31 14.44
CA ILE A 349 30.70 43.80 15.41
C ILE A 349 30.00 43.39 16.72
N GLU A 350 29.05 44.19 17.19
CA GLU A 350 28.20 43.86 18.34
C GLU A 350 27.54 42.49 18.17
N LYS A 351 26.88 42.27 17.02
CA LYS A 351 26.27 40.98 16.73
C LYS A 351 27.28 39.82 16.75
N GLU A 352 28.48 40.04 16.17
CA GLU A 352 29.57 39.03 16.21
C GLU A 352 30.01 38.72 17.64
N LEU A 353 30.18 39.76 18.47
CA LEU A 353 30.62 39.62 19.86
C LEU A 353 29.56 38.96 20.75
N LEU A 354 28.30 39.12 20.42
CA LEU A 354 27.17 38.54 21.15
C LEU A 354 26.80 37.11 20.66
N LYS A 355 27.45 36.61 19.61
CA LYS A 355 27.23 35.24 19.15
C LYS A 355 27.59 34.23 20.23
N THR A 356 26.72 33.27 20.41
CA THR A 356 26.93 32.13 21.32
C THR A 356 27.33 30.85 20.55
N VAL A 357 27.01 30.79 19.28
CA VAL A 357 27.54 29.81 18.33
C VAL A 357 28.47 30.54 17.37
N VAL A 358 29.75 30.20 17.36
CA VAL A 358 30.77 30.86 16.56
C VAL A 358 31.54 29.82 15.73
N ASN A 359 31.40 29.94 14.43
CA ASN A 359 31.93 28.96 13.46
C ASN A 359 31.61 27.52 13.90
N GLY A 360 30.38 27.36 14.39
CA GLY A 360 29.94 26.09 14.94
C GLY A 360 29.78 25.02 13.87
N SER A 361 29.84 23.76 14.29
CA SER A 361 29.64 22.62 13.41
C SER A 361 28.67 21.59 13.96
N LEU A 362 27.94 20.95 13.06
CA LEU A 362 27.00 19.87 13.33
C LEU A 362 27.53 18.56 12.76
N SER A 363 27.39 17.49 13.53
CA SER A 363 27.60 16.11 13.10
C SER A 363 26.31 15.32 13.29
N ASP A 364 25.76 14.76 12.20
CA ASP A 364 24.48 14.07 12.19
C ASP A 364 24.57 12.73 11.45
N PRO A 365 25.02 11.65 12.12
CA PRO A 365 25.09 10.32 11.54
C PRO A 365 23.68 9.74 11.40
N MET A 366 23.42 9.02 10.29
CA MET A 366 22.14 8.32 10.09
C MET A 366 22.01 7.15 11.07
N GLY A 367 20.77 6.81 11.42
CA GLY A 367 20.46 5.61 12.17
C GLY A 367 20.58 4.35 11.30
N ASP A 368 20.82 3.20 11.92
CA ASP A 368 21.10 1.94 11.22
C ASP A 368 19.94 1.49 10.31
N MET A 369 18.69 1.78 10.72
CA MET A 369 17.50 1.33 10.01
C MET A 369 16.87 2.41 9.13
N VAL A 370 17.60 3.48 8.83
CA VAL A 370 17.18 4.52 7.89
C VAL A 370 18.25 4.81 6.85
N ASN A 371 17.83 5.23 5.68
CA ASN A 371 18.69 5.76 4.63
C ASN A 371 18.32 7.22 4.38
N LEU A 372 19.37 8.07 4.21
CA LEU A 372 19.15 9.42 3.70
C LEU A 372 18.63 9.37 2.26
N ASN A 373 17.57 10.10 1.98
CA ASN A 373 17.02 10.20 0.63
C ASN A 373 17.78 11.26 -0.19
N LEU A 374 18.87 10.85 -0.82
CA LEU A 374 19.70 11.73 -1.65
C LEU A 374 19.00 12.23 -2.92
N ASN A 375 17.92 11.56 -3.35
CA ASN A 375 17.11 11.94 -4.51
C ASN A 375 15.96 12.88 -4.15
N ALA A 376 15.81 13.24 -2.88
CA ALA A 376 14.85 14.23 -2.44
C ALA A 376 15.26 15.60 -2.96
N ASN A 377 14.52 16.16 -3.89
CA ASN A 377 14.73 17.53 -4.36
C ASN A 377 13.98 18.50 -3.43
N LEU A 378 14.62 18.91 -2.33
CA LEU A 378 14.01 19.79 -1.32
C LEU A 378 14.27 21.27 -1.59
N ASP A 379 15.35 21.58 -2.30
CA ASP A 379 15.69 22.93 -2.71
C ASP A 379 16.65 22.89 -3.89
N SER A 380 16.16 23.31 -5.07
CA SER A 380 16.97 23.50 -6.30
C SER A 380 17.95 22.36 -6.60
N GLY A 381 17.50 21.10 -6.49
CA GLY A 381 18.29 19.89 -6.75
C GLY A 381 19.07 19.37 -5.54
N LYS A 382 18.99 20.02 -4.38
CA LYS A 382 19.65 19.57 -3.15
C LYS A 382 18.77 18.57 -2.38
N PHE A 383 19.38 17.56 -1.76
CA PHE A 383 18.70 16.60 -0.89
C PHE A 383 18.25 17.20 0.45
N TYR A 384 18.61 18.44 0.71
CA TYR A 384 18.28 19.17 1.93
C TYR A 384 17.72 20.56 1.61
N LYS A 385 17.06 21.17 2.61
CA LYS A 385 16.65 22.56 2.61
C LYS A 385 17.16 23.25 3.86
N LEU A 386 17.81 24.40 3.68
CA LEU A 386 18.20 25.30 4.76
C LEU A 386 17.22 26.46 4.86
N THR A 387 16.85 26.80 6.08
CA THR A 387 16.11 28.03 6.40
C THR A 387 16.73 28.66 7.64
N ALA A 388 16.64 29.98 7.73
CA ALA A 388 17.19 30.73 8.85
C ALA A 388 16.28 31.89 9.23
N SER A 389 16.49 32.44 10.43
CA SER A 389 15.84 33.68 10.87
C SER A 389 16.20 34.88 9.99
N ASN A 390 17.40 34.86 9.42
CA ASN A 390 17.88 35.84 8.43
C ASN A 390 18.66 35.06 7.35
N PRO A 391 18.39 35.26 6.06
CA PRO A 391 19.09 34.56 4.96
C PRO A 391 20.61 34.70 5.01
N SER A 392 21.14 35.82 5.42
CA SER A 392 22.60 36.06 5.52
C SER A 392 23.33 35.12 6.51
N LEU A 393 22.60 34.47 7.41
CA LEU A 393 23.19 33.49 8.32
C LEU A 393 23.60 32.20 7.57
N LEU A 394 23.15 32.04 6.33
CA LEU A 394 23.43 30.87 5.50
C LEU A 394 24.64 31.06 4.56
N ASP A 395 25.17 32.29 4.45
CA ASP A 395 26.24 32.61 3.48
C ASP A 395 27.52 31.80 3.70
N ASP A 396 27.87 31.51 4.95
CA ASP A 396 29.03 30.71 5.33
C ASP A 396 28.70 29.24 5.65
N VAL A 397 27.43 28.83 5.58
CA VAL A 397 26.99 27.51 5.98
C VAL A 397 27.22 26.51 4.85
N ASN A 398 28.03 25.48 5.13
CA ASN A 398 28.31 24.38 4.21
C ASN A 398 27.72 23.07 4.73
N ILE A 399 27.03 22.33 3.84
CA ILE A 399 26.50 20.98 4.11
C ILE A 399 27.27 19.95 3.28
N ASN A 400 27.71 18.89 3.94
CA ASN A 400 28.33 17.75 3.27
C ASN A 400 27.71 16.45 3.79
N TYR A 401 27.54 15.46 2.91
CA TYR A 401 27.18 14.10 3.28
C TYR A 401 28.27 13.13 2.87
N ASP A 402 28.79 12.39 3.84
CA ASP A 402 29.77 11.34 3.64
C ASP A 402 29.06 9.98 3.56
N ASN A 403 29.08 9.36 2.38
CA ASN A 403 28.45 8.05 2.13
C ASN A 403 29.12 6.90 2.92
N ASN A 404 30.39 7.00 3.24
CA ASN A 404 31.11 5.93 3.96
C ASN A 404 30.71 5.90 5.43
N THR A 405 30.66 7.07 6.06
CA THR A 405 30.25 7.21 7.46
C THR A 405 28.76 7.43 7.63
N LYS A 406 28.00 7.54 6.52
CA LYS A 406 26.55 7.87 6.48
C LYS A 406 26.19 9.07 7.35
N LYS A 407 26.99 10.13 7.25
CA LYS A 407 26.91 11.28 8.14
C LYS A 407 26.71 12.58 7.38
N ILE A 408 25.73 13.38 7.82
CA ILE A 408 25.61 14.78 7.42
C ILE A 408 26.49 15.62 8.35
N SER A 409 27.26 16.52 7.76
CA SER A 409 28.03 17.54 8.46
C SER A 409 27.56 18.92 7.99
N MET A 410 27.43 19.85 8.92
CA MET A 410 27.15 21.27 8.65
C MET A 410 28.19 22.09 9.38
N THR A 411 28.80 23.06 8.71
CA THR A 411 29.84 23.94 9.24
C THR A 411 29.50 25.41 8.96
N GLY A 412 30.22 26.34 9.59
CA GLY A 412 30.06 27.77 9.36
C GLY A 412 28.89 28.39 10.13
N LEU A 413 28.38 27.73 11.17
CA LEU A 413 27.26 28.25 11.95
C LEU A 413 27.71 29.42 12.85
N ASN A 414 27.06 30.57 12.65
CA ASN A 414 27.32 31.81 13.41
C ASN A 414 25.97 32.35 13.91
N LEU A 415 25.64 32.14 15.21
CA LEU A 415 24.33 32.45 15.75
C LEU A 415 24.44 33.24 17.05
N GLY A 416 23.76 34.39 17.10
CA GLY A 416 23.51 35.21 18.29
C GLY A 416 22.11 34.96 18.86
N LYS A 417 21.68 35.90 19.73
CA LYS A 417 20.37 35.85 20.37
C LYS A 417 19.24 35.77 19.32
N ASP A 418 18.34 34.81 19.50
CA ASP A 418 17.15 34.58 18.69
C ASP A 418 17.42 34.25 17.20
N GLU A 419 18.66 34.23 16.77
CA GLU A 419 19.07 33.77 15.45
C GLU A 419 19.03 32.27 15.40
N TRP A 420 18.48 31.71 14.32
CA TRP A 420 18.39 30.27 14.16
C TRP A 420 18.65 29.84 12.72
N VAL A 421 19.12 28.61 12.59
CA VAL A 421 19.22 27.85 11.33
C VAL A 421 18.49 26.54 11.51
N ASN A 422 17.73 26.16 10.50
CA ASN A 422 17.05 24.86 10.43
C ASN A 422 17.48 24.11 9.16
N LEU A 423 17.95 22.90 9.37
CA LEU A 423 18.24 21.93 8.31
C LEU A 423 17.10 20.94 8.21
N ARG A 424 16.49 20.82 7.02
CA ARG A 424 15.49 19.81 6.70
C ARG A 424 16.04 18.86 5.65
N TYR A 425 15.87 17.55 5.88
CA TYR A 425 16.19 16.50 4.93
C TYR A 425 15.18 15.35 5.05
N LYS A 426 15.22 14.38 4.14
CA LYS A 426 14.36 13.20 4.16
C LYS A 426 15.13 11.93 4.44
N VAL A 427 14.51 11.02 5.17
CA VAL A 427 15.00 9.66 5.38
C VAL A 427 13.91 8.64 5.02
N ASN A 428 14.34 7.45 4.60
CA ASN A 428 13.48 6.31 4.34
C ASN A 428 13.83 5.17 5.29
N LEU A 429 12.81 4.50 5.87
CA LEU A 429 13.02 3.27 6.63
C LEU A 429 13.53 2.15 5.72
N ARG A 430 14.47 1.36 6.22
CA ARG A 430 15.02 0.16 5.57
C ARG A 430 14.14 -1.05 5.85
N THR A 431 12.90 -1.03 5.32
CA THR A 431 11.88 -2.05 5.60
C THR A 431 12.25 -3.44 5.04
N GLU A 432 13.10 -3.51 4.01
CA GLU A 432 13.58 -4.77 3.42
C GLU A 432 14.85 -5.32 4.11
N ASP A 433 15.36 -4.63 5.13
CA ASP A 433 16.47 -5.15 5.94
C ASP A 433 16.01 -6.37 6.74
N PRO A 434 16.78 -7.47 6.78
CA PRO A 434 16.40 -8.69 7.52
C PRO A 434 16.16 -8.46 9.04
N GLN A 435 16.74 -7.42 9.61
CA GLN A 435 16.55 -7.06 11.01
C GLN A 435 15.32 -6.16 11.26
N TYR A 436 14.67 -5.70 10.19
CA TYR A 436 13.50 -4.84 10.31
C TYR A 436 12.32 -5.59 10.95
N LYS A 437 11.69 -4.95 11.93
CA LYS A 437 10.47 -5.44 12.59
C LYS A 437 9.36 -4.41 12.41
N GLY A 438 8.24 -4.82 11.88
CA GLY A 438 7.06 -3.97 11.76
C GLY A 438 6.55 -3.51 13.13
N ASN A 439 5.99 -2.31 13.19
CA ASN A 439 5.52 -1.65 14.41
C ASN A 439 6.61 -1.35 15.46
N PHE A 440 7.87 -1.48 15.10
CA PHE A 440 9.00 -1.19 15.97
C PHE A 440 9.56 0.21 15.68
N PHE A 441 9.97 0.94 16.72
CA PHE A 441 10.52 2.29 16.60
C PHE A 441 12.03 2.28 16.42
N TYR A 442 12.49 2.87 15.32
CA TYR A 442 13.89 3.00 14.96
C TYR A 442 14.36 4.44 15.08
N PRO A 443 15.52 4.74 15.71
CA PRO A 443 16.07 6.08 15.73
C PRO A 443 16.40 6.53 14.31
N THR A 444 16.08 7.78 13.99
CA THR A 444 16.36 8.37 12.68
C THR A 444 17.85 8.63 12.47
N ASN A 445 18.59 8.78 13.57
CA ASN A 445 20.01 9.12 13.56
C ASN A 445 20.75 8.44 14.69
N GLY A 446 22.06 8.35 14.56
CA GLY A 446 22.97 8.12 15.67
C GLY A 446 23.16 9.39 16.53
N PRO A 447 24.23 9.45 17.35
CA PRO A 447 24.51 10.61 18.19
C PRO A 447 24.70 11.88 17.33
N THR A 448 23.68 12.75 17.35
CA THR A 448 23.71 14.03 16.64
C THR A 448 24.27 15.09 17.58
N THR A 449 25.31 15.80 17.17
CA THR A 449 26.02 16.75 18.04
C THR A 449 26.27 18.09 17.37
N LEU A 450 26.13 19.18 18.14
CA LEU A 450 26.59 20.51 17.81
C LEU A 450 27.91 20.77 18.56
N THR A 451 28.94 21.22 17.86
CA THR A 451 30.12 21.88 18.43
C THR A 451 29.89 23.38 18.29
N PRO A 452 29.55 24.10 19.38
CA PRO A 452 29.15 25.50 19.26
C PRO A 452 30.28 26.44 18.88
N ASN A 453 31.51 26.05 19.15
CA ASN A 453 32.70 26.88 18.85
C ASN A 453 33.85 25.99 18.35
N GLU A 454 34.32 26.28 17.14
CA GLU A 454 35.42 25.55 16.49
C GLU A 454 36.71 25.59 17.33
N LYS A 455 36.97 26.70 18.02
CA LYS A 455 38.16 26.82 18.92
C LYS A 455 38.09 25.93 20.16
N ASN A 456 36.91 25.33 20.44
CA ASN A 456 36.65 24.39 21.53
C ASN A 456 35.99 23.11 21.05
N PRO A 457 36.64 22.29 20.23
CA PRO A 457 36.04 21.14 19.56
C PRO A 457 35.58 20.03 20.52
N ASN A 458 36.08 20.04 21.75
CA ASN A 458 35.68 19.08 22.79
C ASN A 458 34.33 19.42 23.45
N THR A 459 33.81 20.65 23.25
CA THR A 459 32.53 21.05 23.78
C THR A 459 31.44 20.62 22.79
N LYS A 460 30.77 19.51 23.07
CA LYS A 460 29.68 18.98 22.25
C LYS A 460 28.36 19.16 22.96
N ARG A 461 27.27 19.39 22.18
CA ARG A 461 25.90 19.50 22.64
C ARG A 461 25.06 18.53 21.86
N ASP A 462 24.44 17.59 22.55
CA ASP A 462 23.66 16.52 21.94
C ASP A 462 22.27 17.00 21.55
N PHE A 463 21.80 16.52 20.41
CA PHE A 463 20.42 16.73 19.99
C PHE A 463 19.51 15.61 20.48
N PRO A 464 18.22 15.89 20.70
CA PRO A 464 17.25 14.85 20.86
C PRO A 464 17.11 14.09 19.52
N VAL A 465 17.16 12.76 19.56
CA VAL A 465 17.01 11.93 18.36
C VAL A 465 15.59 11.38 18.30
N PRO A 466 14.79 11.75 17.30
CA PRO A 466 13.46 11.17 17.11
C PRO A 466 13.56 9.74 16.62
N SER A 467 12.52 8.95 16.88
CA SER A 467 12.39 7.60 16.35
C SER A 467 11.18 7.52 15.43
N VAL A 468 11.25 6.67 14.43
CA VAL A 468 10.20 6.46 13.43
C VAL A 468 9.86 4.98 13.34
N LYS A 469 8.61 4.68 13.00
CA LYS A 469 8.15 3.31 12.75
C LYS A 469 7.28 3.25 11.50
N ALA A 470 7.18 2.08 10.92
CA ALA A 470 6.11 1.74 10.02
C ALA A 470 5.26 0.63 10.63
N HIS A 471 3.97 0.62 10.33
CA HIS A 471 3.09 -0.47 10.72
C HIS A 471 3.46 -1.76 10.00
N SER A 472 3.03 -2.88 10.54
CA SER A 472 3.00 -4.15 9.83
C SER A 472 1.56 -4.48 9.44
N ILE A 473 1.39 -5.33 8.47
CA ILE A 473 0.10 -5.87 8.08
C ILE A 473 0.06 -7.37 8.33
N ASP A 474 -1.13 -7.88 8.63
CA ASP A 474 -1.37 -9.30 8.78
C ASP A 474 -2.35 -9.78 7.71
N VAL A 475 -2.14 -10.98 7.20
CA VAL A 475 -3.07 -11.65 6.28
C VAL A 475 -3.65 -12.84 7.01
N ASN A 476 -4.91 -12.73 7.39
CA ASN A 476 -5.66 -13.82 8.02
C ASN A 476 -6.28 -14.69 6.95
N VAL A 477 -6.11 -15.99 7.06
CA VAL A 477 -6.66 -16.93 6.10
C VAL A 477 -7.62 -17.86 6.82
N GLN A 478 -8.85 -17.95 6.30
CA GLN A 478 -9.87 -18.89 6.74
C GLN A 478 -10.19 -19.88 5.63
N LYS A 479 -10.23 -21.15 5.94
CA LYS A 479 -10.64 -22.22 5.02
C LYS A 479 -12.06 -22.63 5.29
N LEU A 480 -12.89 -22.60 4.24
CA LEU A 480 -14.25 -23.14 4.24
C LEU A 480 -14.33 -24.37 3.32
N TRP A 481 -15.14 -25.34 3.74
CA TRP A 481 -15.38 -26.57 3.02
C TRP A 481 -16.87 -26.71 2.74
N LYS A 482 -17.27 -26.68 1.48
CA LYS A 482 -18.69 -26.72 1.08
C LYS A 482 -18.94 -27.72 -0.03
N TYR A 483 -20.15 -28.23 -0.06
CA TYR A 483 -20.70 -28.78 -1.29
C TYR A 483 -20.98 -27.66 -2.29
N LYS A 484 -21.11 -28.01 -3.56
CA LYS A 484 -21.42 -27.02 -4.61
C LYS A 484 -22.77 -26.33 -4.41
N ASN A 485 -23.68 -26.93 -3.66
CA ASN A 485 -24.96 -26.34 -3.26
C ASN A 485 -24.84 -25.31 -2.10
N GLY A 486 -23.63 -25.16 -1.51
CA GLY A 486 -23.34 -24.21 -0.45
C GLY A 486 -23.40 -24.78 0.96
N THR A 487 -23.88 -26.02 1.16
CA THR A 487 -23.89 -26.66 2.48
C THR A 487 -22.47 -27.07 2.91
N GLU A 488 -22.23 -27.21 4.22
CA GLU A 488 -20.90 -27.54 4.75
C GLU A 488 -20.58 -29.00 4.58
N LEU A 489 -19.32 -29.32 4.22
CA LEU A 489 -18.80 -30.66 4.15
C LEU A 489 -18.59 -31.26 5.56
N PRO A 490 -18.89 -32.56 5.75
CA PRO A 490 -18.57 -33.24 7.01
C PRO A 490 -17.05 -33.32 7.21
N ASP A 491 -16.62 -33.36 8.47
CA ASP A 491 -15.20 -33.37 8.83
C ASP A 491 -14.40 -34.53 8.21
N SER A 492 -15.04 -35.67 7.99
CA SER A 492 -14.44 -36.86 7.35
C SER A 492 -13.97 -36.61 5.90
N MET A 493 -14.53 -35.59 5.25
CA MET A 493 -14.19 -35.23 3.86
C MET A 493 -13.23 -34.05 3.78
N LYS A 494 -13.01 -33.33 4.88
CA LYS A 494 -12.08 -32.20 4.95
C LYS A 494 -10.64 -32.71 5.00
N LYS A 495 -9.75 -32.10 4.23
CA LYS A 495 -8.33 -32.50 4.14
C LYS A 495 -7.44 -31.32 4.50
N GLU A 496 -6.31 -31.61 5.14
CA GLU A 496 -5.27 -30.61 5.33
C GLU A 496 -4.85 -29.98 4.00
N ILE A 497 -4.68 -28.65 3.98
CA ILE A 497 -4.24 -27.91 2.81
C ILE A 497 -3.01 -27.07 3.13
N LYS A 498 -2.23 -26.79 2.11
CA LYS A 498 -1.13 -25.82 2.14
C LYS A 498 -1.53 -24.56 1.42
N VAL A 499 -1.26 -23.43 2.06
CA VAL A 499 -1.47 -22.11 1.50
C VAL A 499 -0.15 -21.35 1.45
N LYS A 500 0.13 -20.72 0.33
CA LYS A 500 1.33 -19.95 0.07
C LYS A 500 0.99 -18.46 0.04
N LEU A 501 1.82 -17.65 0.69
CA LEU A 501 1.74 -16.21 0.61
C LEU A 501 2.69 -15.70 -0.46
N VAL A 502 2.15 -14.93 -1.38
CA VAL A 502 2.90 -14.31 -2.48
C VAL A 502 2.91 -12.80 -2.27
N ARG A 503 4.10 -12.21 -2.26
CA ARG A 503 4.33 -10.78 -2.21
C ARG A 503 4.64 -10.27 -3.61
N LYS A 504 3.92 -9.22 -4.05
CA LYS A 504 4.15 -8.55 -5.33
C LYS A 504 4.57 -7.11 -5.09
N SER A 505 5.71 -6.71 -5.66
CA SER A 505 6.19 -5.32 -5.65
C SER A 505 5.41 -4.46 -6.66
N THR A 506 4.99 -3.28 -6.22
CA THR A 506 4.41 -2.25 -7.10
C THR A 506 5.44 -1.22 -7.58
N ASN A 507 6.71 -1.39 -7.19
CA ASN A 507 7.79 -0.52 -7.60
C ASN A 507 8.09 -0.68 -9.11
N PRO A 508 7.94 0.38 -9.93
CA PRO A 508 8.16 0.30 -11.37
C PRO A 508 9.61 -0.03 -11.74
N ASN A 509 10.56 0.24 -10.84
CA ASN A 509 11.98 -0.01 -11.06
C ASN A 509 12.39 -1.47 -10.83
N VAL A 510 11.52 -2.30 -10.26
CA VAL A 510 11.75 -3.74 -10.12
C VAL A 510 11.37 -4.43 -11.42
N ALA A 511 12.26 -5.26 -11.95
CA ALA A 511 12.00 -6.02 -13.18
C ALA A 511 10.74 -6.90 -13.04
N ALA A 512 9.96 -7.04 -14.12
CA ALA A 512 8.67 -7.75 -14.07
C ALA A 512 8.81 -9.19 -13.54
N ALA A 513 9.90 -9.87 -13.87
CA ALA A 513 10.19 -11.24 -13.43
C ALA A 513 10.47 -11.34 -11.91
N ASP A 514 10.95 -10.26 -11.29
CA ASP A 514 11.33 -10.24 -9.87
C ASP A 514 10.26 -9.64 -8.96
N ARG A 515 9.15 -9.18 -9.53
CA ARG A 515 8.08 -8.51 -8.76
C ARG A 515 7.32 -9.44 -7.85
N GLU A 516 7.09 -10.68 -8.24
CA GLU A 516 6.35 -11.66 -7.46
C GLU A 516 7.28 -12.68 -6.80
N LYS A 517 7.11 -12.87 -5.48
CA LYS A 517 7.88 -13.85 -4.70
C LYS A 517 6.98 -14.58 -3.72
N GLU A 518 7.07 -15.89 -3.68
CA GLU A 518 6.53 -16.69 -2.58
C GLU A 518 7.41 -16.44 -1.34
N ILE A 519 6.81 -15.99 -0.25
CA ILE A 519 7.55 -15.57 0.94
C ILE A 519 7.27 -16.42 2.18
N ALA A 520 6.15 -17.13 2.19
CA ALA A 520 5.77 -17.98 3.31
C ALA A 520 4.77 -19.07 2.86
N GLU A 521 4.74 -20.18 3.57
CA GLU A 521 3.76 -21.26 3.44
C GLU A 521 3.17 -21.57 4.83
N LYS A 522 1.87 -21.85 4.89
CA LYS A 522 1.18 -22.33 6.09
C LYS A 522 0.30 -23.52 5.76
N THR A 523 0.18 -24.42 6.71
CA THR A 523 -0.75 -25.54 6.67
C THR A 523 -2.01 -25.21 7.44
N LEU A 524 -3.19 -25.38 6.81
CA LEU A 524 -4.49 -25.22 7.45
C LEU A 524 -5.12 -26.58 7.67
N ASN A 525 -5.49 -26.89 8.89
CA ASN A 525 -6.07 -28.17 9.28
C ASN A 525 -7.12 -28.01 10.39
N LYS A 526 -7.75 -29.10 10.79
CA LYS A 526 -8.78 -29.14 11.81
C LYS A 526 -8.28 -28.68 13.19
N ALA A 527 -7.05 -29.04 13.56
CA ALA A 527 -6.48 -28.64 14.86
C ALA A 527 -6.34 -27.11 14.97
N GLY A 528 -6.06 -26.42 13.88
CA GLY A 528 -6.03 -24.96 13.80
C GLY A 528 -7.36 -24.32 13.40
N ASN A 529 -8.50 -25.02 13.57
CA ASN A 529 -9.83 -24.50 13.16
C ASN A 529 -9.91 -24.00 11.72
N TRP A 530 -9.10 -24.55 10.84
CA TRP A 530 -9.03 -24.15 9.44
C TRP A 530 -8.64 -22.66 9.22
N THR A 531 -7.88 -22.09 10.16
CA THR A 531 -7.40 -20.72 10.12
C THR A 531 -5.89 -20.66 10.19
N GLY A 532 -5.33 -19.56 9.71
CA GLY A 532 -3.91 -19.24 9.82
C GLY A 532 -3.68 -17.76 9.55
N THR A 533 -2.68 -17.15 10.20
CA THR A 533 -2.33 -15.75 10.01
C THR A 533 -0.88 -15.64 9.57
N PHE A 534 -0.61 -14.94 8.49
CA PHE A 534 0.72 -14.47 8.14
C PHE A 534 0.90 -13.11 8.81
N GLU A 535 1.75 -13.06 9.83
CA GLU A 535 1.88 -11.91 10.72
C GLU A 535 3.06 -11.01 10.37
N LYS A 536 2.96 -9.74 10.75
CA LYS A 536 4.07 -8.76 10.72
C LYS A 536 4.69 -8.58 9.35
N LEU A 537 3.87 -8.62 8.31
CA LEU A 537 4.31 -8.44 6.94
C LEU A 537 4.70 -6.99 6.69
N ILE A 538 5.71 -6.79 5.87
CA ILE A 538 6.23 -5.48 5.49
C ILE A 538 5.26 -4.81 4.53
N PRO A 539 4.75 -3.59 4.81
CA PRO A 539 3.74 -2.96 3.95
C PRO A 539 4.29 -2.36 2.65
N PHE A 540 5.57 -1.98 2.59
CA PHE A 540 6.19 -1.29 1.46
C PHE A 540 7.72 -1.55 1.41
N ASP A 541 8.34 -1.27 0.27
CA ASP A 541 9.79 -1.36 0.08
C ASP A 541 10.54 -0.13 0.66
N ASN A 542 11.87 -0.14 0.57
CA ASN A 542 12.74 0.95 1.06
C ASN A 542 12.50 2.31 0.38
N LEU A 543 11.74 2.35 -0.72
CA LEU A 543 11.38 3.56 -1.46
C LEU A 543 9.91 3.96 -1.26
N GLY A 544 9.18 3.26 -0.39
CA GLY A 544 7.79 3.53 -0.05
C GLY A 544 6.77 3.01 -1.05
N TYR A 545 7.14 2.10 -1.97
CA TYR A 545 6.18 1.43 -2.85
C TYR A 545 5.55 0.25 -2.11
N HIS A 546 4.23 0.25 -2.02
CA HIS A 546 3.48 -0.77 -1.31
C HIS A 546 3.58 -2.14 -1.97
N PHE A 547 3.65 -3.16 -1.15
CA PHE A 547 3.49 -4.54 -1.58
C PHE A 547 2.02 -4.93 -1.67
N GLU A 548 1.70 -5.79 -2.64
CA GLU A 548 0.43 -6.50 -2.76
C GLU A 548 0.64 -7.94 -2.30
N TYR A 549 -0.19 -8.41 -1.38
CA TYR A 549 -0.13 -9.75 -0.84
C TYR A 549 -1.30 -10.57 -1.35
N THR A 550 -1.00 -11.71 -1.95
CA THR A 550 -1.99 -12.68 -2.42
C THR A 550 -1.75 -14.04 -1.78
N VAL A 551 -2.82 -14.79 -1.61
CA VAL A 551 -2.78 -16.15 -1.09
C VAL A 551 -3.05 -17.11 -2.24
N LYS A 552 -2.24 -18.17 -2.37
CA LYS A 552 -2.43 -19.26 -3.31
C LYS A 552 -2.62 -20.57 -2.55
N GLU A 553 -3.66 -21.31 -2.84
CA GLU A 553 -3.84 -22.67 -2.35
C GLU A 553 -3.10 -23.66 -3.26
N VAL A 554 -2.44 -24.64 -2.67
CA VAL A 554 -1.93 -25.77 -3.42
C VAL A 554 -3.14 -26.62 -3.84
N ALA A 555 -3.30 -26.81 -5.15
CA ALA A 555 -4.47 -27.50 -5.73
C ALA A 555 -4.73 -28.85 -5.04
N LEU A 556 -6.00 -29.07 -4.68
CA LEU A 556 -6.47 -30.30 -4.06
C LEU A 556 -7.37 -31.04 -5.05
N GLU A 557 -7.00 -32.28 -5.39
CA GLU A 557 -7.75 -33.11 -6.32
C GLU A 557 -9.20 -33.36 -5.87
N GLY A 558 -10.15 -33.18 -6.76
CA GLY A 558 -11.58 -33.39 -6.52
C GLY A 558 -12.27 -32.22 -5.82
N PHE A 559 -11.61 -31.06 -5.78
CA PHE A 559 -12.18 -29.81 -5.26
C PHE A 559 -11.98 -28.64 -6.22
N GLU A 560 -12.96 -27.75 -6.27
CA GLU A 560 -12.87 -26.43 -6.89
C GLU A 560 -12.57 -25.40 -5.80
N SER A 561 -11.48 -24.61 -5.96
CA SER A 561 -11.08 -23.59 -4.99
C SER A 561 -11.51 -22.19 -5.45
N LYS A 562 -12.08 -21.42 -4.53
CA LYS A 562 -12.41 -19.99 -4.71
C LYS A 562 -11.76 -19.20 -3.59
N ILE A 563 -11.02 -18.15 -3.94
CA ILE A 563 -10.34 -17.26 -2.99
C ILE A 563 -11.00 -15.89 -3.03
N GLU A 564 -11.42 -15.40 -1.88
CA GLU A 564 -12.09 -14.11 -1.70
C GLU A 564 -11.38 -13.28 -0.64
N TYR A 565 -11.25 -11.97 -0.90
CA TYR A 565 -10.59 -11.01 -0.02
C TYR A 565 -11.61 -10.07 0.60
N SER A 566 -11.45 -9.73 1.88
CA SER A 566 -12.38 -8.87 2.63
C SER A 566 -12.57 -7.46 2.05
N ASN A 567 -11.59 -7.00 1.27
CA ASN A 567 -11.62 -5.68 0.63
C ASN A 567 -12.22 -5.68 -0.78
N ASN A 568 -12.81 -6.79 -1.23
CA ASN A 568 -13.32 -7.00 -2.60
C ASN A 568 -12.28 -6.78 -3.72
N LYS A 569 -10.99 -6.87 -3.40
CA LYS A 569 -9.86 -6.87 -4.34
C LYS A 569 -9.27 -8.27 -4.40
N ASN A 570 -8.32 -8.49 -5.30
CA ASN A 570 -7.63 -9.77 -5.40
C ASN A 570 -6.31 -9.82 -4.60
N PHE A 571 -6.11 -8.90 -3.67
CA PHE A 571 -4.91 -8.78 -2.85
C PHE A 571 -5.17 -7.97 -1.57
N ILE A 572 -4.32 -8.15 -0.56
CA ILE A 572 -4.23 -7.30 0.63
C ILE A 572 -3.11 -6.28 0.43
N LYS A 573 -3.37 -5.01 0.77
CA LYS A 573 -2.44 -3.88 0.64
C LYS A 573 -2.83 -2.79 1.63
N PHE A 574 -1.89 -2.06 2.15
CA PHE A 574 -2.04 -0.94 3.10
C PHE A 574 -2.41 -1.36 4.53
N GLU A 575 -3.38 -2.22 4.70
CA GLU A 575 -3.94 -2.64 6.00
C GLU A 575 -4.03 -4.16 6.07
N SER A 576 -4.10 -4.70 7.29
CA SER A 576 -4.36 -6.11 7.51
C SER A 576 -5.72 -6.50 6.92
N GLY A 577 -5.85 -7.73 6.47
CA GLY A 577 -7.08 -8.17 5.85
C GLY A 577 -7.29 -9.68 5.93
N ASP A 578 -8.54 -10.06 5.65
CA ASP A 578 -8.98 -11.44 5.71
C ASP A 578 -9.11 -12.03 4.31
N VAL A 579 -8.70 -13.26 4.18
CA VAL A 579 -8.81 -14.06 2.95
C VAL A 579 -9.60 -15.31 3.27
N THR A 580 -10.68 -15.54 2.55
CA THR A 580 -11.48 -16.76 2.66
C THR A 580 -11.20 -17.65 1.46
N ILE A 581 -10.77 -18.87 1.72
CA ILE A 581 -10.59 -19.91 0.70
C ILE A 581 -11.73 -20.91 0.86
N THR A 582 -12.59 -21.00 -0.14
CA THR A 582 -13.70 -21.96 -0.17
C THR A 582 -13.39 -23.09 -1.13
N ASN A 583 -13.25 -24.31 -0.62
CA ASN A 583 -13.20 -25.50 -1.48
C ASN A 583 -14.59 -26.10 -1.58
N THR A 584 -15.03 -26.27 -2.83
CA THR A 584 -16.31 -26.88 -3.13
C THR A 584 -16.11 -28.26 -3.74
N LYS A 585 -16.87 -29.21 -3.23
CA LYS A 585 -16.91 -30.58 -3.78
C LYS A 585 -18.22 -30.80 -4.48
N ASN A 586 -18.17 -31.24 -5.75
CA ASN A 586 -19.32 -31.73 -6.48
C ASN A 586 -19.36 -33.25 -6.37
N ILE A 587 -20.49 -33.80 -5.88
CA ILE A 587 -20.76 -35.24 -5.93
C ILE A 587 -21.87 -35.43 -6.93
N GLU A 588 -21.60 -36.23 -7.95
CA GLU A 588 -22.56 -36.58 -8.98
C GLU A 588 -22.67 -38.12 -9.15
N VAL A 589 -23.84 -38.57 -9.53
CA VAL A 589 -24.13 -39.94 -9.84
C VAL A 589 -24.78 -40.00 -11.20
N GLU A 590 -24.17 -40.76 -12.13
CA GLU A 590 -24.64 -40.96 -13.48
C GLU A 590 -25.35 -42.31 -13.62
N PHE A 591 -26.44 -42.34 -14.39
CA PHE A 591 -27.20 -43.52 -14.69
C PHE A 591 -27.32 -43.68 -16.19
N PHE A 592 -27.56 -44.95 -16.64
CA PHE A 592 -27.77 -45.29 -18.04
C PHE A 592 -29.15 -45.93 -18.23
N LYS A 593 -30.02 -45.23 -18.94
CA LYS A 593 -31.35 -45.71 -19.33
C LYS A 593 -31.29 -46.42 -20.66
N TYR A 594 -31.76 -47.65 -20.67
CA TYR A 594 -31.72 -48.51 -21.86
C TYR A 594 -32.94 -49.37 -22.00
N LYS A 595 -33.13 -49.90 -23.19
CA LYS A 595 -34.02 -51.04 -23.55
C LYS A 595 -33.17 -52.20 -24.04
N THR A 596 -33.68 -53.40 -23.91
CA THR A 596 -33.04 -54.57 -24.51
C THR A 596 -33.78 -54.95 -25.80
N GLU A 597 -33.05 -55.00 -26.92
CA GLU A 597 -33.54 -55.53 -28.22
C GLU A 597 -32.48 -56.53 -28.74
N ASN A 598 -32.95 -57.70 -29.10
CA ASN A 598 -32.08 -58.79 -29.59
C ASN A 598 -30.87 -59.08 -28.69
N GLY A 599 -31.06 -58.98 -27.37
CA GLY A 599 -30.01 -59.17 -26.36
C GLY A 599 -28.99 -58.02 -26.20
N GLN A 600 -29.15 -56.93 -26.91
CA GLN A 600 -28.30 -55.79 -26.82
C GLN A 600 -28.98 -54.63 -26.08
N LYS A 601 -28.19 -53.90 -25.28
CA LYS A 601 -28.63 -52.70 -24.59
C LYS A 601 -28.61 -51.51 -25.54
N ILE A 602 -29.74 -50.93 -25.79
CA ILE A 602 -29.94 -49.76 -26.66
C ILE A 602 -30.35 -48.60 -25.81
N ALA A 603 -29.61 -47.47 -25.94
CA ALA A 603 -29.90 -46.20 -25.21
C ALA A 603 -31.34 -45.77 -25.39
N LEU A 604 -31.97 -45.31 -24.32
CA LEU A 604 -33.34 -44.82 -24.34
C LEU A 604 -33.39 -43.36 -23.88
N PRO A 605 -33.56 -42.41 -24.81
CA PRO A 605 -33.61 -41.00 -24.52
C PRO A 605 -35.01 -40.58 -24.01
N ASP A 606 -35.07 -39.32 -23.53
CA ASP A 606 -36.30 -38.61 -23.19
C ASP A 606 -37.10 -39.18 -22.01
N VAL A 607 -36.47 -40.01 -21.17
CA VAL A 607 -37.05 -40.53 -19.94
C VAL A 607 -36.82 -39.53 -18.81
N GLU A 608 -37.83 -39.14 -18.04
CA GLU A 608 -37.75 -38.18 -16.95
C GLU A 608 -37.68 -38.91 -15.61
N PHE A 609 -36.67 -38.48 -14.79
CA PHE A 609 -36.42 -39.01 -13.47
C PHE A 609 -36.45 -37.93 -12.42
N GLU A 610 -37.12 -38.19 -11.32
CA GLU A 610 -37.21 -37.34 -10.15
C GLU A 610 -36.36 -37.88 -9.01
N LEU A 611 -35.63 -37.00 -8.33
CA LEU A 611 -34.74 -37.35 -7.23
C LEU A 611 -35.46 -37.22 -5.89
N TYR A 612 -35.23 -38.19 -5.01
CA TYR A 612 -35.72 -38.19 -3.63
C TYR A 612 -34.53 -38.38 -2.69
N LYS A 613 -34.63 -37.78 -1.48
CA LYS A 613 -33.70 -37.97 -0.38
C LYS A 613 -34.44 -38.49 0.84
N GLN A 614 -33.84 -39.45 1.54
CA GLN A 614 -34.40 -39.97 2.79
C GLN A 614 -34.22 -38.94 3.90
N ASP A 615 -35.30 -38.68 4.63
CA ASP A 615 -35.28 -37.79 5.81
C ASP A 615 -34.92 -38.58 7.08
N ILE A 616 -34.87 -37.87 8.21
CA ILE A 616 -34.58 -38.44 9.53
C ILE A 616 -35.64 -39.44 10.02
N THR A 617 -36.80 -39.45 9.40
CA THR A 617 -37.91 -40.37 9.71
C THR A 617 -37.96 -41.54 8.73
N GLU A 618 -36.85 -41.75 7.99
CA GLU A 618 -36.65 -42.78 6.97
C GLU A 618 -37.64 -42.72 5.76
N ARG A 619 -38.30 -41.58 5.56
CA ARG A 619 -39.15 -41.34 4.42
C ARG A 619 -38.42 -40.69 3.27
N TYR A 620 -38.65 -41.11 2.04
CA TYR A 620 -38.10 -40.47 0.85
C TYR A 620 -39.00 -39.29 0.42
N LEU A 621 -38.43 -38.09 0.47
CA LEU A 621 -39.07 -36.84 0.06
C LEU A 621 -38.42 -36.31 -1.23
N PRO A 622 -39.18 -35.68 -2.15
CA PRO A 622 -38.63 -35.11 -3.35
C PRO A 622 -37.56 -34.07 -3.02
N VAL A 623 -36.40 -34.16 -3.66
CA VAL A 623 -35.37 -33.11 -3.55
C VAL A 623 -35.83 -31.87 -4.32
N GLN A 624 -35.78 -30.72 -3.68
CA GLN A 624 -36.26 -29.48 -4.31
C GLN A 624 -35.06 -28.51 -4.54
N LYS A 625 -35.10 -27.83 -5.70
CA LYS A 625 -34.20 -26.73 -6.02
C LYS A 625 -35.02 -25.53 -6.47
N ASN A 626 -34.92 -24.41 -5.79
CA ASN A 626 -35.72 -23.20 -6.05
C ASN A 626 -37.24 -23.46 -6.03
N GLY A 627 -37.69 -24.29 -5.07
CA GLY A 627 -39.12 -24.61 -4.90
C GLY A 627 -39.69 -25.57 -5.94
N LYS A 628 -38.89 -26.16 -6.82
CA LYS A 628 -39.28 -27.17 -7.80
C LYS A 628 -38.53 -28.48 -7.53
N ASN A 629 -39.22 -29.60 -7.76
CA ASN A 629 -38.58 -30.92 -7.65
C ASN A 629 -37.44 -31.04 -8.66
N VAL A 630 -36.38 -31.72 -8.27
CA VAL A 630 -35.24 -31.98 -9.13
C VAL A 630 -35.58 -33.12 -10.08
N VAL A 631 -35.77 -32.76 -11.34
CA VAL A 631 -36.06 -33.70 -12.44
C VAL A 631 -34.96 -33.61 -13.48
N VAL A 632 -34.48 -34.79 -13.95
CA VAL A 632 -33.49 -34.90 -15.00
C VAL A 632 -34.04 -35.77 -16.11
N LYS A 633 -33.53 -35.61 -17.33
CA LYS A 633 -33.98 -36.33 -18.53
C LYS A 633 -32.81 -37.11 -19.13
N SER A 634 -33.03 -38.35 -19.57
CA SER A 634 -32.03 -39.10 -20.28
C SER A 634 -31.70 -38.49 -21.65
N GLY A 635 -30.40 -38.37 -21.95
CA GLY A 635 -29.88 -37.85 -23.20
C GLY A 635 -30.03 -38.83 -24.37
N ALA A 636 -29.59 -38.42 -25.56
CA ALA A 636 -29.57 -39.27 -26.75
C ALA A 636 -28.75 -40.55 -26.57
N ASP A 637 -27.75 -40.52 -25.69
CA ASP A 637 -26.93 -41.65 -25.30
C ASP A 637 -27.53 -42.48 -24.14
N GLY A 638 -28.73 -42.14 -23.68
CA GLY A 638 -29.42 -42.79 -22.57
C GLY A 638 -28.90 -42.40 -21.20
N LYS A 639 -27.85 -41.58 -21.13
CA LYS A 639 -27.25 -41.14 -19.84
C LYS A 639 -28.01 -39.98 -19.21
N PHE A 640 -28.06 -40.01 -17.89
CA PHE A 640 -28.51 -38.86 -17.08
C PHE A 640 -27.81 -38.89 -15.74
N LYS A 641 -27.64 -37.69 -15.13
CA LYS A 641 -26.95 -37.57 -13.86
C LYS A 641 -27.64 -36.60 -12.91
N PHE A 642 -27.49 -36.86 -11.63
CA PHE A 642 -27.80 -35.95 -10.56
C PHE A 642 -26.50 -35.41 -9.99
N ASP A 643 -26.36 -34.12 -9.90
CA ASP A 643 -25.22 -33.42 -9.36
C ASP A 643 -25.56 -32.70 -8.05
N ASN A 644 -24.55 -32.12 -7.40
CA ASN A 644 -24.69 -31.34 -6.13
C ASN A 644 -25.30 -32.19 -5.00
N LEU A 645 -24.93 -33.46 -4.95
CA LEU A 645 -25.42 -34.41 -3.95
C LEU A 645 -24.62 -34.23 -2.64
N GLU A 646 -25.30 -34.43 -1.53
CA GLU A 646 -24.76 -34.45 -0.19
C GLU A 646 -24.67 -35.85 0.35
N VAL A 647 -24.05 -36.06 1.49
CA VAL A 647 -24.13 -37.32 2.23
C VAL A 647 -25.57 -37.64 2.57
N GLY A 648 -25.98 -38.90 2.34
CA GLY A 648 -27.33 -39.36 2.62
C GLY A 648 -27.80 -40.45 1.69
N LYS A 649 -28.98 -40.97 1.96
CA LYS A 649 -29.65 -42.01 1.13
C LYS A 649 -30.62 -41.38 0.16
N TYR A 650 -30.57 -41.83 -1.07
CA TYR A 650 -31.34 -41.28 -2.18
C TYR A 650 -32.12 -42.39 -2.90
N ALA A 651 -33.20 -41.97 -3.52
CA ALA A 651 -33.98 -42.80 -4.43
C ALA A 651 -34.30 -42.04 -5.73
N ILE A 652 -34.38 -42.71 -6.85
CA ILE A 652 -34.84 -42.13 -8.10
C ILE A 652 -36.10 -42.79 -8.54
N LYS A 653 -37.03 -41.99 -9.02
CA LYS A 653 -38.31 -42.43 -9.57
C LYS A 653 -38.42 -42.01 -11.03
N GLU A 654 -38.73 -42.95 -11.90
CA GLU A 654 -39.13 -42.63 -13.27
C GLU A 654 -40.53 -42.05 -13.26
N ILE A 655 -40.66 -40.80 -13.69
CA ILE A 655 -41.97 -40.10 -13.71
C ILE A 655 -42.59 -40.03 -15.08
N LYS A 656 -41.80 -40.27 -16.14
CA LYS A 656 -42.27 -40.29 -17.51
C LYS A 656 -41.39 -41.20 -18.37
N ALA A 657 -42.01 -42.22 -18.91
CA ALA A 657 -41.39 -43.13 -19.91
C ALA A 657 -41.66 -42.62 -21.32
N PRO A 658 -40.86 -43.01 -22.32
CA PRO A 658 -41.19 -42.80 -23.72
C PRO A 658 -42.41 -43.60 -24.14
N LYS A 659 -43.02 -43.23 -25.23
CA LYS A 659 -44.19 -43.92 -25.79
C LYS A 659 -43.86 -45.41 -26.03
N GLY A 660 -44.75 -46.28 -25.55
CA GLY A 660 -44.65 -47.76 -25.69
C GLY A 660 -43.95 -48.43 -24.48
N TYR A 661 -43.56 -47.69 -23.47
CA TYR A 661 -42.92 -48.23 -22.27
C TYR A 661 -43.69 -47.82 -20.98
N ARG A 662 -43.57 -48.70 -19.96
CA ARG A 662 -44.23 -48.49 -18.68
C ARG A 662 -43.45 -47.52 -17.85
N THR A 663 -44.17 -46.63 -17.13
CA THR A 663 -43.59 -45.82 -16.05
C THR A 663 -43.73 -46.61 -14.74
N PRO A 664 -42.64 -47.01 -14.08
CA PRO A 664 -42.73 -47.75 -12.83
C PRO A 664 -43.41 -46.95 -11.73
N LYS A 665 -44.27 -47.59 -10.91
CA LYS A 665 -44.89 -46.89 -9.73
C LYS A 665 -43.95 -46.70 -8.60
N ASN A 666 -42.94 -47.58 -8.42
CA ASN A 666 -41.97 -47.60 -7.35
C ASN A 666 -40.68 -46.91 -7.76
N PHE A 667 -39.79 -46.65 -6.79
CA PHE A 667 -38.45 -46.19 -7.08
C PHE A 667 -37.74 -47.22 -7.96
N VAL A 668 -37.05 -46.72 -8.97
CA VAL A 668 -36.29 -47.57 -9.90
C VAL A 668 -34.91 -47.94 -9.38
N ARG A 669 -34.34 -47.05 -8.56
CA ARG A 669 -33.05 -47.29 -7.88
C ARG A 669 -33.02 -46.54 -6.54
N THR A 670 -32.23 -47.11 -5.59
CA THR A 670 -31.83 -46.43 -4.35
C THR A 670 -30.30 -46.52 -4.23
N PHE A 671 -29.70 -45.46 -3.71
CA PHE A 671 -28.26 -45.39 -3.49
C PHE A 671 -27.96 -44.55 -2.27
N GLU A 672 -26.75 -44.64 -1.75
CA GLU A 672 -26.25 -43.88 -0.61
C GLU A 672 -24.96 -43.17 -0.98
N ILE A 673 -24.89 -41.86 -0.67
CA ILE A 673 -23.63 -41.13 -0.62
C ILE A 673 -23.08 -41.30 0.79
N THR A 674 -21.95 -42.00 0.91
CA THR A 674 -21.33 -42.28 2.21
C THR A 674 -20.71 -41.02 2.82
N SER A 675 -20.33 -41.06 4.10
CA SER A 675 -19.60 -39.98 4.78
C SER A 675 -18.26 -39.64 4.13
N GLU A 676 -17.69 -40.48 3.30
CA GLU A 676 -16.48 -40.25 2.51
C GLU A 676 -16.76 -39.75 1.08
N GLY A 677 -18.03 -39.55 0.72
CA GLY A 677 -18.41 -39.08 -0.61
C GLY A 677 -18.38 -40.15 -1.69
N LYS A 678 -18.41 -41.45 -1.31
CA LYS A 678 -18.51 -42.57 -2.23
C LYS A 678 -19.96 -42.97 -2.43
N VAL A 679 -20.27 -43.46 -3.63
CA VAL A 679 -21.60 -44.00 -3.93
C VAL A 679 -21.67 -45.48 -3.55
N LYS A 680 -22.71 -45.87 -2.82
CA LYS A 680 -23.00 -47.24 -2.43
C LYS A 680 -24.33 -47.66 -3.04
N TYR A 681 -24.33 -48.76 -3.76
CA TYR A 681 -25.50 -49.35 -4.38
C TYR A 681 -25.49 -50.89 -4.17
N GLU A 682 -26.58 -51.47 -3.71
CA GLU A 682 -26.72 -52.92 -3.44
C GLU A 682 -25.54 -53.46 -2.59
N ASN A 683 -25.15 -52.79 -1.49
CA ASN A 683 -24.00 -53.11 -0.63
C ASN A 683 -22.60 -52.99 -1.30
N THR A 684 -22.52 -52.53 -2.57
CA THR A 684 -21.25 -52.25 -3.24
C THR A 684 -20.94 -50.76 -3.13
N VAL A 685 -19.69 -50.40 -2.79
CA VAL A 685 -19.25 -48.98 -2.75
C VAL A 685 -18.57 -48.64 -4.07
N TYR A 686 -19.04 -47.60 -4.70
CA TYR A 686 -18.49 -47.08 -5.95
C TYR A 686 -17.89 -45.72 -5.73
N ASN A 687 -16.84 -45.33 -6.47
CA ASN A 687 -16.36 -43.99 -6.53
C ASN A 687 -17.34 -43.13 -7.32
N SER A 688 -17.49 -41.87 -6.98
CA SER A 688 -18.41 -40.92 -7.64
C SER A 688 -18.12 -40.76 -9.14
N ASP A 689 -16.93 -41.09 -9.58
CA ASP A 689 -16.48 -40.95 -10.96
C ASP A 689 -16.71 -42.21 -11.82
N ASP A 690 -17.05 -43.35 -11.19
CA ASP A 690 -17.00 -44.67 -11.85
C ASP A 690 -18.35 -45.17 -12.37
N THR A 691 -19.47 -44.38 -12.34
CA THR A 691 -20.67 -45.19 -12.44
C THR A 691 -21.88 -44.51 -12.96
N PHE A 692 -22.35 -45.20 -13.94
CA PHE A 692 -23.74 -45.16 -14.30
C PHE A 692 -24.37 -46.50 -13.91
N TYR A 693 -25.56 -46.45 -13.35
CA TYR A 693 -26.37 -47.62 -13.09
C TYR A 693 -27.27 -47.90 -14.28
N ASN A 694 -27.27 -49.13 -14.73
CA ASN A 694 -28.11 -49.56 -15.82
C ASN A 694 -29.58 -49.68 -15.37
N ILE A 695 -30.47 -48.94 -15.97
CA ILE A 695 -31.89 -48.95 -15.71
C ILE A 695 -32.63 -49.39 -17.00
N GLU A 696 -33.15 -50.56 -16.99
CA GLU A 696 -33.89 -51.11 -18.10
C GLU A 696 -35.33 -50.56 -18.13
N ASN A 697 -35.82 -50.28 -19.32
CA ASN A 697 -37.24 -49.92 -19.49
C ASN A 697 -38.09 -51.14 -19.86
N ILE A 698 -39.22 -51.24 -19.24
CA ILE A 698 -40.16 -52.34 -19.48
C ILE A 698 -41.12 -51.87 -20.56
N LYS A 699 -41.07 -52.57 -21.69
CA LYS A 699 -42.01 -52.35 -22.78
C LYS A 699 -43.40 -52.79 -22.38
N TYR A 700 -44.42 -52.04 -22.79
CA TYR A 700 -45.78 -52.53 -22.66
C TYR A 700 -45.98 -53.74 -23.56
N PRO A 701 -46.71 -54.80 -23.11
CA PRO A 701 -47.15 -55.86 -24.00
C PRO A 701 -48.04 -55.32 -25.09
N GLN A 702 -47.95 -55.95 -26.25
CA GLN A 702 -48.81 -55.56 -27.39
C GLN A 702 -50.26 -55.65 -27.02
N MET A 703 -51.03 -54.59 -27.31
CA MET A 703 -52.50 -54.65 -27.10
C MET A 703 -53.17 -55.58 -28.07
N TYR A 704 -54.13 -56.28 -27.63
CA TYR A 704 -54.96 -57.13 -28.44
C TYR A 704 -56.37 -57.28 -27.90
N PHE A 705 -57.34 -57.65 -28.72
CA PHE A 705 -58.62 -58.10 -28.24
C PHE A 705 -58.97 -59.43 -28.87
N MET A 706 -59.89 -60.11 -28.23
CA MET A 706 -60.30 -61.48 -28.69
C MET A 706 -61.74 -61.52 -29.04
N PHE A 707 -62.11 -62.21 -30.12
CA PHE A 707 -63.47 -62.51 -30.46
C PHE A 707 -63.62 -63.91 -31.02
N ARG A 708 -64.87 -64.44 -30.99
CA ARG A 708 -65.20 -65.71 -31.57
C ARG A 708 -66.22 -65.48 -32.69
N LYS A 709 -66.01 -66.09 -33.81
CA LYS A 709 -66.93 -66.14 -34.88
C LYS A 709 -67.73 -67.39 -34.76
N LEU A 710 -69.06 -67.34 -34.51
CA LEU A 710 -69.90 -68.45 -34.21
C LEU A 710 -71.02 -68.51 -35.22
N ASP A 711 -71.54 -69.73 -35.49
CA ASP A 711 -72.82 -69.95 -36.18
C ASP A 711 -73.99 -69.81 -35.21
N THR A 712 -75.23 -70.01 -35.72
CA THR A 712 -76.49 -69.96 -34.91
C THR A 712 -76.52 -71.08 -33.86
N ASN A 713 -75.83 -72.13 -34.04
CA ASN A 713 -75.73 -73.22 -33.07
C ASN A 713 -74.65 -73.09 -32.07
N GLY A 714 -73.86 -72.02 -32.22
CA GLY A 714 -72.69 -71.74 -31.32
C GLY A 714 -71.35 -72.45 -31.78
N GLU A 715 -71.31 -72.98 -32.95
CA GLU A 715 -70.13 -73.67 -33.55
C GLU A 715 -69.18 -72.56 -34.09
N LEU A 716 -67.79 -72.75 -33.82
CA LEU A 716 -66.80 -71.80 -34.25
C LEU A 716 -66.60 -71.78 -35.77
N ILE A 717 -66.72 -70.65 -36.40
CA ILE A 717 -66.46 -70.48 -37.83
C ILE A 717 -65.04 -70.01 -38.08
N LYS A 718 -64.28 -70.79 -38.82
CA LYS A 718 -62.80 -70.53 -39.07
C LYS A 718 -62.53 -70.09 -40.50
N GLN A 719 -63.51 -69.47 -41.15
CA GLN A 719 -63.37 -68.97 -42.52
C GLN A 719 -63.98 -67.59 -42.64
N GLY A 720 -63.48 -66.72 -43.51
CA GLY A 720 -63.93 -65.36 -43.78
C GLY A 720 -62.87 -64.29 -43.38
N ILE A 721 -63.18 -63.10 -43.74
CA ILE A 721 -62.28 -61.95 -43.42
C ILE A 721 -63.10 -60.93 -42.66
N LEU A 722 -62.55 -60.52 -41.52
CA LEU A 722 -63.04 -59.36 -40.79
C LEU A 722 -62.03 -58.19 -41.01
N GLU A 723 -62.59 -57.02 -41.08
CA GLU A 723 -61.83 -55.79 -41.29
C GLU A 723 -62.20 -54.72 -40.22
N LEU A 724 -61.16 -54.17 -39.57
CA LEU A 724 -61.23 -53.06 -38.64
C LEU A 724 -60.75 -51.83 -39.38
N GLN A 725 -61.58 -50.81 -39.45
CA GLN A 725 -61.35 -49.56 -40.18
C GLN A 725 -61.56 -48.39 -39.24
N LEU A 726 -60.55 -47.49 -39.19
CA LEU A 726 -60.65 -46.23 -38.43
C LEU A 726 -61.68 -45.33 -39.09
N LYS A 727 -62.54 -44.77 -38.24
CA LYS A 727 -63.48 -43.70 -38.64
C LYS A 727 -62.76 -42.34 -38.38
N GLY A 728 -62.12 -41.78 -39.42
CA GLY A 728 -61.50 -40.49 -39.27
C GLY A 728 -60.58 -40.11 -40.48
N PRO A 729 -59.88 -38.95 -40.46
CA PRO A 729 -59.15 -38.41 -41.63
C PRO A 729 -57.89 -39.22 -42.02
N LYS A 730 -57.59 -40.30 -41.32
CA LYS A 730 -56.45 -41.18 -41.65
C LYS A 730 -57.02 -42.65 -41.74
N ASP A 731 -57.26 -43.12 -42.92
CA ASP A 731 -57.73 -44.47 -43.15
C ASP A 731 -56.65 -45.47 -42.82
N LYS A 732 -56.71 -46.06 -41.65
CA LYS A 732 -55.98 -47.31 -41.33
C LYS A 732 -56.94 -48.47 -41.21
N THR A 733 -56.64 -49.53 -41.97
CA THR A 733 -57.46 -50.75 -42.02
C THR A 733 -56.56 -51.92 -41.60
N LEU A 734 -57.11 -52.79 -40.76
CA LEU A 734 -56.54 -54.10 -40.44
C LEU A 734 -57.50 -55.18 -40.90
N SER A 735 -57.03 -56.13 -41.69
CA SER A 735 -57.79 -57.24 -42.16
C SER A 735 -57.32 -58.53 -41.40
N PHE A 736 -58.32 -59.29 -41.00
CA PHE A 736 -58.10 -60.52 -40.25
C PHE A 736 -58.70 -61.69 -40.96
N ASP A 737 -57.85 -62.64 -41.29
CA ASP A 737 -58.23 -63.89 -41.93
C ASP A 737 -58.66 -64.94 -40.86
N LEU A 738 -59.94 -65.33 -40.88
CA LEU A 738 -60.53 -66.23 -39.91
C LEU A 738 -59.89 -67.64 -39.97
N THR A 739 -59.22 -67.99 -41.05
CA THR A 739 -58.48 -69.33 -41.12
C THR A 739 -57.40 -69.48 -40.07
N LYS A 740 -56.93 -68.34 -39.48
CA LYS A 740 -55.93 -68.29 -38.43
C LYS A 740 -56.56 -68.40 -37.04
N SER A 741 -57.88 -68.68 -36.94
CA SER A 741 -58.53 -68.83 -35.64
C SER A 741 -58.08 -70.06 -34.89
N THR A 742 -57.87 -69.94 -33.60
CA THR A 742 -57.72 -71.08 -32.73
C THR A 742 -59.04 -71.60 -32.21
N ASN A 743 -59.03 -72.64 -31.45
CA ASN A 743 -60.29 -73.19 -30.84
C ASN A 743 -60.85 -72.18 -29.78
N ASP A 744 -60.03 -71.20 -29.31
CA ASP A 744 -60.47 -70.15 -28.38
C ASP A 744 -60.99 -68.87 -29.06
N GLY A 745 -60.85 -68.80 -30.36
CA GLY A 745 -61.29 -67.68 -31.17
C GLY A 745 -60.11 -66.98 -31.85
N PHE A 746 -60.35 -65.65 -32.23
CA PHE A 746 -59.33 -64.85 -32.85
C PHE A 746 -58.69 -63.88 -31.84
N LYS A 747 -57.33 -63.74 -31.90
CA LYS A 747 -56.62 -62.74 -31.26
C LYS A 747 -56.28 -61.64 -32.25
N PHE A 748 -56.91 -60.45 -32.09
CA PHE A 748 -56.59 -59.28 -32.86
C PHE A 748 -55.42 -58.49 -32.17
N GLU A 749 -54.23 -58.60 -32.68
CA GLU A 749 -53.09 -57.82 -32.24
C GLU A 749 -53.13 -56.48 -32.91
N ILE A 750 -53.12 -55.41 -32.07
CA ILE A 750 -53.11 -54.00 -32.51
C ILE A 750 -51.67 -53.59 -32.71
N PRO A 751 -51.22 -53.11 -33.90
CA PRO A 751 -49.87 -52.61 -34.12
C PRO A 751 -49.52 -51.45 -33.20
N GLU A 752 -48.25 -51.26 -32.80
CA GLU A 752 -47.79 -50.21 -31.87
C GLU A 752 -48.01 -48.78 -32.41
N ASP A 753 -48.07 -48.66 -33.74
CA ASP A 753 -48.29 -47.41 -34.43
C ASP A 753 -49.79 -47.12 -34.71
N PHE A 754 -50.65 -47.97 -34.17
CA PHE A 754 -52.10 -47.87 -34.45
C PHE A 754 -52.70 -46.74 -33.62
N PRO A 755 -53.31 -45.70 -34.23
CA PRO A 755 -53.72 -44.51 -33.50
C PRO A 755 -54.90 -44.76 -32.55
N THR A 756 -54.91 -43.99 -31.43
CA THR A 756 -56.10 -43.87 -30.61
C THR A 756 -57.24 -43.33 -31.47
N GLY A 757 -58.41 -44.00 -31.40
CA GLY A 757 -59.56 -43.58 -32.16
C GLY A 757 -60.71 -44.53 -32.11
N ASP A 758 -61.83 -44.18 -32.83
CA ASP A 758 -62.99 -45.01 -32.99
C ASP A 758 -62.87 -45.77 -34.28
N TYR A 759 -63.09 -47.08 -34.23
CA TYR A 759 -62.96 -48.02 -35.32
C TYR A 759 -64.30 -48.77 -35.54
N VAL A 760 -64.51 -49.23 -36.74
CA VAL A 760 -65.65 -50.12 -37.06
C VAL A 760 -65.10 -51.48 -37.57
N LEU A 761 -65.38 -52.54 -36.85
CA LEU A 761 -65.11 -53.89 -37.24
C LEU A 761 -66.31 -54.40 -38.04
N THR A 762 -66.06 -54.78 -39.26
CA THR A 762 -67.11 -55.32 -40.17
C THR A 762 -66.61 -56.65 -40.75
N GLU A 763 -67.58 -57.45 -41.18
CA GLU A 763 -67.29 -58.66 -41.98
C GLU A 763 -67.08 -58.22 -43.41
N LYS A 764 -65.89 -58.40 -43.94
CA LYS A 764 -65.62 -58.16 -45.38
C LYS A 764 -66.06 -59.28 -46.27
N THR A 765 -65.71 -60.49 -45.83
CA THR A 765 -66.07 -61.71 -46.58
C THR A 765 -66.72 -62.74 -45.65
N ALA A 766 -67.88 -63.18 -45.96
CA ALA A 766 -68.61 -64.15 -45.21
C ALA A 766 -68.01 -65.57 -45.43
N PRO A 767 -68.08 -66.42 -44.40
CA PRO A 767 -67.68 -67.81 -44.53
C PRO A 767 -68.59 -68.52 -45.56
N MET A 768 -68.05 -69.50 -46.22
CA MET A 768 -68.85 -70.29 -47.18
C MET A 768 -69.99 -71.05 -46.49
N GLY A 769 -71.21 -70.79 -47.01
CA GLY A 769 -72.39 -71.34 -46.41
C GLY A 769 -73.08 -70.45 -45.38
N TYR A 770 -72.67 -69.26 -45.22
CA TYR A 770 -73.20 -68.28 -44.28
C TYR A 770 -73.55 -66.93 -45.01
N GLN A 771 -74.58 -66.29 -44.49
CA GLN A 771 -74.91 -64.93 -44.99
C GLN A 771 -73.89 -63.92 -44.43
N LYS A 772 -73.48 -62.98 -45.27
CA LYS A 772 -72.62 -61.82 -44.76
C LYS A 772 -73.33 -61.07 -43.67
N SER A 773 -72.68 -60.93 -42.49
CA SER A 773 -73.25 -60.17 -41.45
C SER A 773 -73.21 -58.66 -41.79
N ASN A 774 -74.33 -58.01 -41.55
CA ASN A 774 -74.47 -56.56 -41.71
C ASN A 774 -74.33 -55.87 -40.39
N VAL A 775 -73.82 -56.51 -39.39
CA VAL A 775 -73.56 -55.89 -38.05
C VAL A 775 -72.17 -55.24 -38.08
N GLU A 776 -72.19 -53.94 -37.70
CA GLU A 776 -70.98 -53.14 -37.44
C GLU A 776 -70.67 -53.10 -35.95
N TYR A 777 -69.43 -53.46 -35.57
CA TYR A 777 -69.01 -53.40 -34.20
C TYR A 777 -68.15 -52.15 -34.04
N HIS A 778 -68.58 -51.12 -33.28
CA HIS A 778 -67.86 -49.89 -33.03
C HIS A 778 -66.98 -50.11 -31.84
N ILE A 779 -65.69 -50.09 -32.15
CA ILE A 779 -64.58 -50.34 -31.17
C ILE A 779 -63.77 -49.10 -30.97
N ARG A 780 -63.64 -48.62 -29.71
CA ARG A 780 -62.71 -47.56 -29.31
C ARG A 780 -61.37 -48.18 -28.87
N ILE A 781 -60.28 -47.76 -29.50
CA ILE A 781 -58.94 -48.09 -29.10
C ILE A 781 -58.34 -46.86 -28.48
N ASP A 782 -57.94 -46.91 -27.21
CA ASP A 782 -57.21 -45.89 -26.49
C ASP A 782 -55.82 -46.42 -26.22
N ALA A 783 -54.86 -45.98 -27.02
CA ALA A 783 -53.50 -46.38 -26.92
C ALA A 783 -52.77 -45.74 -25.70
N GLU A 784 -53.26 -44.58 -25.21
CA GLU A 784 -52.69 -43.91 -24.06
C GLU A 784 -53.11 -44.60 -22.77
N ASN A 785 -54.39 -44.87 -22.59
CA ASN A 785 -54.93 -45.60 -21.45
C ASN A 785 -54.91 -47.13 -21.61
N ARG A 786 -54.37 -47.61 -22.76
CA ARG A 786 -54.19 -49.02 -23.04
C ARG A 786 -55.46 -49.81 -22.85
N THR A 787 -56.56 -49.29 -23.40
CA THR A 787 -57.86 -49.92 -23.33
C THR A 787 -58.43 -50.14 -24.74
N ILE A 788 -59.15 -51.21 -24.95
CA ILE A 788 -59.96 -51.48 -26.14
C ILE A 788 -61.36 -51.75 -25.65
N THR A 789 -62.36 -50.97 -26.15
CA THR A 789 -63.75 -51.05 -25.73
C THR A 789 -64.65 -51.26 -26.92
N LEU A 790 -65.55 -52.25 -26.86
CA LEU A 790 -66.69 -52.36 -27.78
C LEU A 790 -67.71 -51.37 -27.27
N VAL A 791 -67.95 -50.27 -27.99
CA VAL A 791 -68.80 -49.18 -27.61
C VAL A 791 -70.29 -49.55 -27.93
N LYS A 792 -70.50 -49.97 -29.15
CA LYS A 792 -71.89 -50.36 -29.65
C LYS A 792 -71.75 -51.29 -30.79
N GLU A 793 -72.95 -52.00 -31.07
CA GLU A 793 -73.18 -52.75 -32.26
C GLU A 793 -74.31 -52.10 -33.07
N VAL A 794 -74.14 -52.00 -34.38
CA VAL A 794 -75.19 -51.41 -35.31
C VAL A 794 -75.54 -52.44 -36.32
N LYS A 795 -76.90 -52.79 -36.36
CA LYS A 795 -77.50 -53.73 -37.33
C LYS A 795 -78.58 -52.98 -38.12
N GLY A 796 -78.22 -52.56 -39.35
CA GLY A 796 -79.09 -51.67 -40.15
C GLY A 796 -79.36 -50.34 -39.44
N SER A 797 -80.58 -50.05 -39.09
CA SER A 797 -80.93 -48.82 -38.34
C SER A 797 -80.95 -49.00 -36.80
N VAL A 798 -80.68 -50.19 -36.31
CA VAL A 798 -80.75 -50.50 -34.89
C VAL A 798 -79.34 -50.40 -34.27
N GLU A 799 -79.24 -49.49 -33.34
CA GLU A 799 -78.00 -49.35 -32.47
C GLU A 799 -78.21 -50.03 -31.12
N THR A 800 -77.25 -50.84 -30.70
CA THR A 800 -77.20 -51.40 -29.33
C THR A 800 -75.93 -51.03 -28.63
N GLN A 801 -76.04 -50.24 -27.57
CA GLN A 801 -74.92 -49.84 -26.73
C GLN A 801 -74.39 -51.04 -25.97
N LYS A 802 -73.05 -51.20 -25.97
CA LYS A 802 -72.35 -52.34 -25.34
C LYS A 802 -71.42 -51.88 -24.23
N ASN A 803 -70.55 -50.92 -24.42
CA ASN A 803 -69.57 -50.42 -23.49
C ASN A 803 -68.77 -51.58 -22.77
N ILE A 804 -68.41 -52.64 -23.54
CA ILE A 804 -67.63 -53.75 -22.99
C ILE A 804 -66.16 -53.50 -23.18
N VAL A 805 -65.37 -53.52 -22.11
CA VAL A 805 -63.95 -53.41 -22.16
C VAL A 805 -63.40 -54.76 -22.64
N LEU A 806 -62.88 -54.83 -23.87
CA LEU A 806 -62.36 -56.02 -24.50
C LEU A 806 -60.87 -56.27 -24.05
N TYR A 807 -60.17 -55.23 -23.78
CA TYR A 807 -58.77 -55.24 -23.27
C TYR A 807 -58.53 -54.08 -22.36
N GLN A 808 -57.88 -54.37 -21.26
CA GLN A 808 -57.32 -53.32 -20.34
C GLN A 808 -55.99 -53.84 -19.82
N ASP A 809 -55.00 -52.96 -19.87
CA ASP A 809 -53.67 -53.18 -19.25
C ASP A 809 -53.62 -52.34 -17.98
N ASN A 810 -53.80 -52.93 -16.84
CA ASN A 810 -53.67 -52.34 -15.53
C ASN A 810 -52.25 -52.56 -15.03
N ASP A 811 -51.27 -51.84 -15.67
CA ASP A 811 -49.86 -51.86 -15.24
C ASP A 811 -49.24 -53.27 -15.25
N GLY A 812 -49.57 -54.04 -16.28
CA GLY A 812 -49.08 -55.44 -16.51
C GLY A 812 -50.06 -56.54 -16.12
N ALA A 813 -51.14 -56.23 -15.44
CA ALA A 813 -52.28 -57.14 -15.32
C ALA A 813 -53.19 -56.93 -16.52
N ILE A 814 -53.16 -57.83 -17.49
CA ILE A 814 -53.95 -57.75 -18.69
C ILE A 814 -55.29 -58.46 -18.48
N ASP A 815 -56.35 -57.66 -18.53
CA ASP A 815 -57.71 -58.14 -18.55
C ASP A 815 -58.25 -58.17 -19.97
N THR A 816 -58.79 -59.34 -20.43
CA THR A 816 -59.37 -59.48 -21.74
C THR A 816 -60.70 -60.21 -21.70
N ILE A 817 -61.67 -59.69 -22.44
CA ILE A 817 -62.95 -60.30 -22.61
C ILE A 817 -63.10 -60.75 -24.07
N LYS A 818 -63.50 -61.99 -24.30
CA LYS A 818 -63.88 -62.47 -25.66
C LYS A 818 -65.24 -62.11 -26.04
N HIS A 819 -65.40 -61.49 -27.21
CA HIS A 819 -66.67 -61.09 -27.74
C HIS A 819 -67.12 -62.09 -28.86
N ASP A 820 -68.43 -62.49 -28.86
CA ASP A 820 -69.04 -63.39 -29.83
C ASP A 820 -69.71 -62.64 -30.97
N ILE A 821 -69.27 -62.97 -32.20
CA ILE A 821 -69.86 -62.45 -33.46
C ILE A 821 -70.53 -63.62 -34.17
N LYS A 822 -71.83 -63.45 -34.36
CA LYS A 822 -72.66 -64.52 -34.95
C LYS A 822 -73.03 -64.27 -36.40
N ASN A 823 -73.04 -65.41 -37.22
CA ASN A 823 -73.52 -65.44 -38.61
C ASN A 823 -74.69 -66.43 -38.77
N ASP A 824 -75.65 -66.04 -39.53
CA ASP A 824 -76.77 -66.85 -39.92
C ASP A 824 -76.36 -67.76 -41.11
N LYS A 825 -76.76 -69.05 -41.09
CA LYS A 825 -76.57 -69.93 -42.22
C LYS A 825 -77.37 -69.49 -43.40
N THR A 826 -76.79 -69.63 -44.59
CA THR A 826 -77.53 -69.37 -45.83
C THR A 826 -78.65 -70.43 -46.01
N VAL A 827 -79.87 -69.95 -45.89
CA VAL A 827 -80.99 -70.89 -46.24
C VAL A 827 -81.18 -70.82 -47.73
N TYR A 828 -80.90 -72.00 -48.40
CA TYR A 828 -81.24 -72.14 -49.84
C TYR A 828 -82.70 -72.55 -50.01
N PRO A 829 -83.50 -71.93 -50.90
CA PRO A 829 -84.86 -72.43 -51.22
C PRO A 829 -84.73 -73.81 -51.88
N HIS A 830 -85.65 -74.83 -51.45
CA HIS A 830 -85.84 -76.16 -52.07
C HIS A 830 -86.56 -76.05 -53.46
N THR A 831 -85.81 -75.59 -54.46
CA THR A 831 -86.27 -75.74 -55.89
C THR A 831 -85.19 -76.45 -56.63
N GLY A 832 -85.64 -77.71 -57.23
CA GLY A 832 -84.75 -78.54 -58.00
C GLY A 832 -84.13 -77.84 -59.21
N GLY A 833 -82.97 -77.41 -59.10
CA GLY A 833 -82.14 -76.81 -60.13
C GLY A 833 -80.69 -77.09 -59.81
N THR A 834 -79.91 -77.35 -60.79
CA THR A 834 -78.51 -77.73 -60.83
C THR A 834 -77.72 -77.26 -59.64
N GLY A 835 -77.22 -78.15 -58.92
CA GLY A 835 -76.53 -77.97 -57.64
C GLY A 835 -75.47 -76.89 -57.55
N VAL A 836 -75.24 -76.48 -56.42
CA VAL A 836 -74.33 -75.39 -55.90
C VAL A 836 -72.88 -75.51 -56.41
N VAL A 837 -72.50 -76.64 -57.01
CA VAL A 837 -71.14 -76.92 -57.41
C VAL A 837 -70.49 -75.89 -58.37
N PRO A 838 -71.21 -75.25 -59.35
CA PRO A 838 -70.58 -74.19 -60.16
C PRO A 838 -70.23 -72.90 -59.43
N PHE A 839 -71.01 -72.58 -58.41
CA PHE A 839 -70.73 -71.31 -57.61
C PHE A 839 -69.61 -71.51 -56.58
N VAL A 840 -69.48 -72.69 -56.03
CA VAL A 840 -68.36 -73.05 -55.13
C VAL A 840 -67.04 -73.11 -55.88
N LEU A 841 -67.06 -73.63 -57.10
CA LEU A 841 -65.80 -73.67 -57.91
C LEU A 841 -65.41 -72.37 -58.47
N SER A 842 -66.31 -71.44 -58.79
CA SER A 842 -65.96 -70.06 -59.15
C SER A 842 -65.53 -69.26 -58.00
N GLY A 843 -66.07 -69.45 -56.78
CA GLY A 843 -65.59 -68.80 -55.55
C GLY A 843 -64.17 -69.23 -55.13
N LEU A 844 -63.90 -70.56 -55.26
CA LEU A 844 -62.57 -71.06 -55.03
C LEU A 844 -61.49 -70.55 -56.01
N PHE A 845 -61.90 -70.34 -57.30
CA PHE A 845 -61.01 -69.82 -58.32
C PHE A 845 -60.66 -68.33 -58.07
N VAL A 846 -61.68 -67.54 -57.62
CA VAL A 846 -61.43 -66.15 -57.23
C VAL A 846 -60.55 -66.03 -56.00
N MET A 847 -60.68 -66.93 -54.99
CA MET A 847 -59.79 -66.99 -53.79
C MET A 847 -58.39 -67.47 -54.15
N LEU A 848 -58.18 -68.39 -55.08
CA LEU A 848 -56.88 -68.85 -55.55
C LEU A 848 -56.14 -67.69 -56.31
N CYS A 849 -56.89 -66.89 -57.12
CA CYS A 849 -56.29 -65.68 -57.76
C CYS A 849 -55.92 -64.57 -56.82
N ALA A 850 -56.77 -64.32 -55.81
CA ALA A 850 -56.49 -63.36 -54.79
C ALA A 850 -55.27 -63.78 -53.91
N GLY A 851 -55.17 -65.04 -53.53
CA GLY A 851 -54.00 -65.56 -52.80
C GLY A 851 -52.70 -65.47 -53.60
N SER A 852 -52.75 -65.71 -54.91
CA SER A 852 -51.65 -65.66 -55.85
C SER A 852 -51.13 -64.21 -55.97
N VAL A 853 -52.05 -63.21 -56.06
CA VAL A 853 -51.65 -61.78 -56.08
C VAL A 853 -51.04 -61.29 -54.74
N TYR A 854 -51.54 -61.90 -53.64
CA TYR A 854 -50.98 -61.61 -52.32
C TYR A 854 -49.54 -62.17 -52.13
N ILE A 855 -49.29 -63.40 -52.59
CA ILE A 855 -47.99 -64.06 -52.55
C ILE A 855 -46.95 -63.30 -53.46
N LEU A 856 -47.41 -62.86 -54.63
CA LEU A 856 -46.59 -62.10 -55.57
C LEU A 856 -46.23 -60.68 -55.06
N LYS A 857 -47.15 -60.04 -54.34
CA LYS A 857 -46.79 -58.73 -53.62
C LYS A 857 -45.83 -58.96 -52.51
N LYS A 858 -45.89 -60.07 -51.75
CA LYS A 858 -45.00 -60.36 -50.65
C LYS A 858 -43.54 -60.68 -51.08
N LYS A 859 -43.40 -61.27 -52.32
CA LYS A 859 -42.10 -61.55 -52.94
C LYS A 859 -41.44 -60.34 -53.60
N ARG A 860 -42.14 -59.14 -53.75
CA ARG A 860 -41.55 -57.92 -54.25
C ARG A 860 -41.19 -56.91 -53.16
N ALA A 861 -41.39 -57.31 -51.87
CA ALA A 861 -41.06 -56.44 -50.71
C ALA A 861 -40.04 -57.13 -49.81
N MET A 862 -39.20 -58.02 -50.34
CA MET A 862 -37.95 -58.44 -49.75
C MET A 862 -36.78 -57.90 -50.57
#